data_2a4133a237c5a52ec54d8c450a00db80
#
_entry.id   2a4133a237c5a52ec54d8c450a00db80
#
_cell.length_a   1.000
_cell.length_b   1.000
_cell.length_c   1.000
_cell.angle_alpha   90.00
_cell.angle_beta   90.00
_cell.angle_gamma   90.00
#
_symmetry.space_group_name_H-M   'P 1'
#
loop_
_entity.id
_entity.type
_entity.pdbx_description
1 polymer ?
#
loop_
_entity_poly.entity_id
_entity_poly.type
_entity_poly.pdbx_seq_one_letter_code
_entity_poly.pdbx_strand_id
1 'polypeptide(L)'
;MARPQETAKADQADLLWTPSESRLTQSRLQDFMGYLETQGQGSYEDYGALHQFSVVKRENFWSALWDYTDIVAEQKGAVVAENSDTFPCQPDAGVRWFPEARLNFAENLLRYRDDRPALISRLENGQRRVVTYEQLHTHVAELAASLRALGVGPGDRVAGFMPNVIETVEAMLATTSLGAIWSSCSPDFGINGVLDRFGQIQPKVLFAADGYFYNGKVCDSLERLAAISDAIDTLEQVVVIPVVSGQPDCSGLSRAVLWEDFLDSSAAEINFAQLPFDHPLFIMYSSGTTGMPKCIVHGAGGTLIQHLKEHQLHVDLSREDVMFYFTTCGWMMWNWLVSGLASGAALVLYDGSPFAQDGLSLLKAIEAEKISIFGVGAKYLAALEKAGIVPQDEVDLASLKTILSTGSPLSHESFRYVYKEFKADICLSSISGGTDILSCFVGGSPILPVHVGEIQAPGLGMAVEIWSDVGEPLLEGKGELVCTKPFPSMPIGFWNDTDGELYRQAYFNHWANVWAHGDYGEVTPSKGYIIHGRSDAVLNPGGVRIGTAEIYRQVERLEEVQESIVVGQEWDNDVRVVLFVVLTSGTVLSDNLRARIANAIRENTTPRHVPAKILEVPDIPRTLSGKIVELAVRNAIHGQPIKNTDALANPEALEAFKGRQELRT
;
A
#
# COMPACT_ATOMS: atom_id res chain seq x y z
N MET A 1 41.91 -26.80 31.46
CA MET A 1 42.01 -26.01 30.24
C MET A 1 40.62 -25.96 29.64
N ALA A 2 39.91 -24.88 29.89
CA ALA A 2 38.58 -24.65 29.35
C ALA A 2 38.75 -24.07 27.93
N ARG A 3 38.04 -24.61 26.93
CA ARG A 3 37.97 -24.06 25.58
C ARG A 3 37.23 -22.73 25.64
N PRO A 4 37.66 -21.71 24.91
CA PRO A 4 36.91 -20.46 24.79
C PRO A 4 35.58 -20.78 24.09
N GLN A 5 34.47 -20.30 24.64
CA GLN A 5 33.19 -20.20 23.96
C GLN A 5 33.36 -19.22 22.78
N GLU A 6 33.21 -19.73 21.59
CA GLU A 6 32.96 -18.89 20.41
C GLU A 6 31.62 -18.18 20.66
N THR A 7 31.69 -16.89 20.97
CA THR A 7 30.55 -15.99 20.91
C THR A 7 30.06 -16.00 19.48
N ALA A 8 28.81 -16.43 19.26
CA ALA A 8 28.12 -16.28 17.99
C ALA A 8 28.28 -14.82 17.52
N LYS A 9 28.93 -14.61 16.37
CA LYS A 9 28.92 -13.35 15.67
C LYS A 9 27.45 -13.06 15.37
N ALA A 10 26.92 -11.95 15.90
CA ALA A 10 25.67 -11.40 15.44
C ALA A 10 25.74 -11.31 13.91
N ASP A 11 24.78 -11.89 13.21
CA ASP A 11 24.66 -11.82 11.76
C ASP A 11 24.63 -10.34 11.36
N GLN A 12 25.77 -9.86 10.88
CA GLN A 12 25.83 -8.56 10.23
C GLN A 12 25.10 -8.75 8.91
N ALA A 13 23.94 -8.08 8.74
CA ALA A 13 23.13 -8.23 7.54
C ALA A 13 24.00 -8.02 6.28
N ASP A 14 23.92 -8.96 5.33
CA ASP A 14 24.72 -8.91 4.11
C ASP A 14 24.41 -7.62 3.32
N LEU A 15 25.42 -6.83 3.05
CA LEU A 15 25.33 -5.67 2.16
C LEU A 15 25.14 -6.13 0.71
N LEU A 16 24.04 -5.74 0.08
CA LEU A 16 23.72 -6.12 -1.31
C LEU A 16 24.00 -5.01 -2.32
N TRP A 17 23.81 -3.76 -1.92
CA TRP A 17 23.97 -2.63 -2.83
C TRP A 17 24.36 -1.36 -2.07
N THR A 18 25.17 -0.55 -2.72
CA THR A 18 25.52 0.80 -2.30
C THR A 18 25.23 1.78 -3.44
N PRO A 19 24.66 2.96 -3.16
CA PRO A 19 24.39 3.95 -4.20
C PRO A 19 25.70 4.39 -4.88
N SER A 20 25.63 4.54 -6.20
CA SER A 20 26.75 5.10 -6.98
C SER A 20 27.00 6.57 -6.63
N GLU A 21 28.20 7.09 -6.94
CA GLU A 21 28.53 8.50 -6.72
C GLU A 21 27.53 9.44 -7.44
N SER A 22 27.04 9.06 -8.62
CA SER A 22 26.05 9.84 -9.33
C SER A 22 24.71 9.89 -8.58
N ARG A 23 24.26 8.79 -7.98
CA ARG A 23 23.05 8.80 -7.14
C ARG A 23 23.21 9.61 -5.87
N LEU A 24 24.38 9.53 -5.23
CA LEU A 24 24.68 10.32 -4.04
C LEU A 24 24.68 11.83 -4.32
N THR A 25 25.07 12.25 -5.54
CA THR A 25 25.25 13.67 -5.88
C THR A 25 24.09 14.27 -6.68
N GLN A 26 23.30 13.45 -7.38
CA GLN A 26 22.28 13.91 -8.33
C GLN A 26 20.85 13.52 -7.93
N SER A 27 20.66 12.79 -6.82
CA SER A 27 19.31 12.46 -6.35
C SER A 27 18.57 13.71 -5.89
N ARG A 28 17.24 13.69 -6.04
CA ARG A 28 16.37 14.76 -5.53
C ARG A 28 16.49 14.94 -4.01
N LEU A 29 16.84 13.88 -3.29
CA LEU A 29 17.10 13.97 -1.86
C LEU A 29 18.35 14.82 -1.59
N GLN A 30 19.43 14.63 -2.35
CA GLN A 30 20.64 15.45 -2.23
C GLN A 30 20.38 16.90 -2.65
N ASP A 31 19.60 17.09 -3.72
CA ASP A 31 19.18 18.42 -4.17
C ASP A 31 18.35 19.14 -3.08
N PHE A 32 17.44 18.42 -2.41
CA PHE A 32 16.67 18.95 -1.30
C PHE A 32 17.57 19.34 -0.10
N MET A 33 18.59 18.55 0.22
CA MET A 33 19.57 18.91 1.25
C MET A 33 20.31 20.22 0.89
N GLY A 34 20.72 20.38 -0.36
CA GLY A 34 21.31 21.63 -0.87
C GLY A 34 20.32 22.80 -0.85
N TYR A 35 19.06 22.55 -1.17
CA TYR A 35 18.00 23.55 -1.05
C TYR A 35 17.84 24.03 0.39
N LEU A 36 17.79 23.14 1.39
CA LEU A 36 17.73 23.51 2.81
C LEU A 36 18.89 24.38 3.25
N GLU A 37 20.09 24.10 2.79
CA GLU A 37 21.30 24.91 3.07
C GLU A 37 21.14 26.32 2.47
N THR A 38 20.68 26.43 1.21
CA THR A 38 20.47 27.74 0.56
C THR A 38 19.36 28.57 1.24
N GLN A 39 18.37 27.90 1.85
CA GLN A 39 17.32 28.54 2.64
C GLN A 39 17.72 28.85 4.09
N GLY A 40 18.98 28.59 4.48
CA GLY A 40 19.47 28.81 5.84
C GLY A 40 18.84 27.88 6.90
N GLN A 41 18.29 26.75 6.47
CA GLN A 41 17.68 25.75 7.36
C GLN A 41 18.71 24.76 7.94
N GLY A 42 19.96 24.83 7.52
CA GLY A 42 21.08 23.99 7.94
C GLY A 42 21.68 23.18 6.80
N SER A 43 22.86 22.61 7.06
CA SER A 43 23.54 21.66 6.16
C SER A 43 23.54 20.29 6.83
N TYR A 44 23.22 19.25 6.06
CA TYR A 44 23.06 17.89 6.57
C TYR A 44 24.04 16.97 5.84
N GLU A 45 24.86 16.24 6.61
CA GLU A 45 25.94 15.41 6.05
C GLU A 45 25.43 14.03 5.56
N ASP A 46 24.32 13.56 6.17
CA ASP A 46 23.76 12.24 5.87
C ASP A 46 22.23 12.20 6.07
N TYR A 47 21.64 11.06 5.71
CA TYR A 47 20.21 10.81 5.87
C TYR A 47 19.74 10.92 7.33
N GLY A 48 20.56 10.42 8.28
CA GLY A 48 20.20 10.43 9.71
C GLY A 48 20.08 11.85 10.26
N ALA A 49 21.01 12.73 9.89
CA ALA A 49 20.97 14.14 10.26
C ALA A 49 19.74 14.86 9.65
N LEU A 50 19.45 14.59 8.37
CA LEU A 50 18.24 15.11 7.71
C LEU A 50 16.95 14.57 8.36
N HIS A 51 16.89 13.28 8.66
CA HIS A 51 15.73 12.68 9.35
C HIS A 51 15.53 13.32 10.72
N GLN A 52 16.59 13.47 11.50
CA GLN A 52 16.53 14.16 12.81
C GLN A 52 15.99 15.59 12.67
N PHE A 53 16.45 16.35 11.68
CA PHE A 53 15.87 17.67 11.39
C PHE A 53 14.37 17.56 11.07
N SER A 54 13.99 16.63 10.21
CA SER A 54 12.61 16.47 9.74
C SER A 54 11.61 16.12 10.87
N VAL A 55 12.06 15.47 11.93
CA VAL A 55 11.21 15.09 13.08
C VAL A 55 11.30 16.06 14.25
N VAL A 56 12.42 16.75 14.44
CA VAL A 56 12.59 17.73 15.52
C VAL A 56 12.12 19.13 15.11
N LYS A 57 12.37 19.52 13.86
CA LYS A 57 11.97 20.81 13.28
C LYS A 57 10.88 20.62 12.23
N ARG A 58 9.84 19.87 12.59
CA ARG A 58 8.77 19.43 11.67
C ARG A 58 8.15 20.57 10.85
N GLU A 59 7.82 21.67 11.51
CA GLU A 59 7.23 22.84 10.84
C GLU A 59 8.19 23.40 9.77
N ASN A 60 9.48 23.53 10.08
CA ASN A 60 10.48 23.96 9.12
C ASN A 60 10.61 22.97 7.96
N PHE A 61 10.65 21.66 8.28
CA PHE A 61 10.76 20.60 7.25
C PHE A 61 9.56 20.60 6.30
N TRP A 62 8.32 20.58 6.84
CA TRP A 62 7.12 20.52 6.00
C TRP A 62 6.91 21.82 5.21
N SER A 63 7.27 22.98 5.77
CA SER A 63 7.25 24.24 5.02
C SER A 63 8.27 24.26 3.89
N ALA A 64 9.51 23.82 4.15
CA ALA A 64 10.55 23.75 3.14
C ALA A 64 10.20 22.75 2.03
N LEU A 65 9.60 21.61 2.39
CA LEU A 65 9.14 20.62 1.42
C LEU A 65 8.01 21.15 0.53
N TRP A 66 7.05 21.88 1.09
CA TRP A 66 5.99 22.55 0.34
C TRP A 66 6.58 23.45 -0.74
N ASP A 67 7.55 24.29 -0.38
CA ASP A 67 8.17 25.23 -1.29
C ASP A 67 9.08 24.52 -2.32
N TYR A 68 9.82 23.49 -1.89
CA TYR A 68 10.69 22.70 -2.77
C TYR A 68 9.92 21.92 -3.82
N THR A 69 8.77 21.36 -3.45
CA THR A 69 7.92 20.58 -4.37
C THR A 69 6.95 21.45 -5.18
N ASP A 70 7.00 22.76 -4.95
CA ASP A 70 6.21 23.77 -5.67
C ASP A 70 4.70 23.45 -5.63
N ILE A 71 4.15 23.21 -4.43
CA ILE A 71 2.71 22.91 -4.29
C ILE A 71 1.90 24.10 -4.77
N VAL A 72 1.03 23.85 -5.74
CA VAL A 72 0.08 24.82 -6.28
C VAL A 72 -1.06 25.03 -5.28
N ALA A 73 -1.27 26.27 -4.87
CA ALA A 73 -2.31 26.65 -3.91
C ALA A 73 -2.73 28.10 -4.12
N GLU A 74 -4.00 28.41 -3.89
CA GLU A 74 -4.47 29.79 -3.81
C GLU A 74 -3.79 30.53 -2.65
N GLN A 75 -3.58 29.83 -1.52
CA GLN A 75 -2.93 30.35 -0.32
C GLN A 75 -2.21 29.23 0.43
N LYS A 76 -0.95 29.47 0.84
CA LYS A 76 -0.21 28.59 1.77
C LYS A 76 -0.48 28.97 3.22
N GLY A 77 -0.55 30.27 3.52
CA GLY A 77 -0.62 30.82 4.87
C GLY A 77 0.75 30.94 5.55
N ALA A 78 0.78 31.62 6.70
CA ALA A 78 1.99 31.83 7.49
C ALA A 78 2.19 30.75 8.57
N VAL A 79 1.11 30.16 9.06
CA VAL A 79 1.14 29.13 10.11
C VAL A 79 1.27 27.75 9.48
N VAL A 80 2.35 27.04 9.82
CA VAL A 80 2.60 25.68 9.32
C VAL A 80 1.86 24.63 10.12
N ALA A 81 1.83 24.76 11.43
CA ALA A 81 1.06 23.87 12.30
C ALA A 81 0.58 24.58 13.56
N GLU A 82 -0.62 24.26 13.99
CA GLU A 82 -1.13 24.53 15.33
C GLU A 82 -1.10 23.23 16.13
N ASN A 83 -0.78 23.30 17.44
CA ASN A 83 -0.71 22.14 18.34
C ASN A 83 0.18 21.00 17.81
N SER A 84 1.33 21.33 17.22
CA SER A 84 2.17 20.41 16.45
C SER A 84 2.66 19.15 17.21
N ASP A 85 2.64 19.15 18.55
CA ASP A 85 3.02 18.00 19.38
C ASP A 85 1.84 17.15 19.88
N THR A 86 0.61 17.48 19.47
CA THR A 86 -0.60 16.82 19.97
C THR A 86 -1.26 16.01 18.87
N PHE A 87 -1.41 14.70 19.07
CA PHE A 87 -2.20 13.87 18.17
C PHE A 87 -3.70 14.18 18.28
N PRO A 88 -4.46 14.02 17.18
CA PRO A 88 -5.91 14.24 17.19
C PRO A 88 -6.65 13.06 17.81
N CYS A 89 -6.46 12.85 19.11
CA CYS A 89 -7.09 11.76 19.87
C CYS A 89 -8.56 12.01 20.19
N GLN A 90 -9.08 13.21 19.92
CA GLN A 90 -10.47 13.62 20.09
C GLN A 90 -10.86 14.55 18.95
N PRO A 91 -12.15 14.62 18.58
CA PRO A 91 -12.64 15.58 17.61
C PRO A 91 -12.24 17.02 18.02
N ASP A 92 -11.86 17.81 17.03
CA ASP A 92 -11.43 19.22 17.20
C ASP A 92 -10.19 19.45 18.09
N ALA A 93 -9.51 18.39 18.52
CA ALA A 93 -8.26 18.47 19.27
C ALA A 93 -7.10 17.91 18.46
N GLY A 94 -5.89 18.42 18.73
CA GLY A 94 -4.66 17.96 18.10
C GLY A 94 -4.11 18.90 17.04
N VAL A 95 -3.15 18.39 16.29
CA VAL A 95 -2.44 19.16 15.27
C VAL A 95 -3.36 19.54 14.11
N ARG A 96 -3.21 20.78 13.67
CA ARG A 96 -3.77 21.28 12.40
C ARG A 96 -2.63 21.78 11.53
N TRP A 97 -2.40 21.06 10.43
CA TRP A 97 -1.37 21.42 9.47
C TRP A 97 -1.89 22.47 8.50
N PHE A 98 -1.07 23.49 8.21
CA PHE A 98 -1.36 24.58 7.27
C PHE A 98 -2.81 25.10 7.37
N PRO A 99 -3.24 25.59 8.56
CA PRO A 99 -4.66 25.89 8.83
C PRO A 99 -5.24 26.98 7.93
N GLU A 100 -4.38 27.84 7.37
CA GLU A 100 -4.77 28.93 6.48
C GLU A 100 -4.72 28.54 5.00
N ALA A 101 -4.20 27.35 4.68
CA ALA A 101 -4.00 26.96 3.29
C ALA A 101 -5.32 26.74 2.55
N ARG A 102 -5.29 27.10 1.25
CA ARG A 102 -6.35 26.82 0.29
C ARG A 102 -5.71 26.23 -0.95
N LEU A 103 -6.08 25.01 -1.26
CA LEU A 103 -5.51 24.25 -2.38
C LEU A 103 -6.51 23.27 -2.96
N ASN A 104 -6.17 22.71 -4.12
CA ASN A 104 -6.88 21.59 -4.70
C ASN A 104 -5.89 20.46 -5.04
N PHE A 105 -6.23 19.25 -4.65
CA PHE A 105 -5.39 18.07 -4.90
C PHE A 105 -5.24 17.79 -6.40
N ALA A 106 -6.37 17.75 -7.14
CA ALA A 106 -6.35 17.47 -8.58
C ALA A 106 -5.60 18.54 -9.39
N GLU A 107 -5.64 19.81 -8.96
CA GLU A 107 -4.89 20.91 -9.60
C GLU A 107 -3.38 20.63 -9.58
N ASN A 108 -2.87 20.10 -8.49
CA ASN A 108 -1.47 19.73 -8.37
C ASN A 108 -1.09 18.54 -9.27
N LEU A 109 -1.98 17.60 -9.51
CA LEU A 109 -1.77 16.46 -10.38
C LEU A 109 -1.91 16.83 -11.88
N LEU A 110 -2.68 17.87 -12.18
CA LEU A 110 -2.97 18.36 -13.53
C LEU A 110 -2.20 19.65 -13.88
N ARG A 111 -1.18 20.02 -13.09
CA ARG A 111 -0.42 21.26 -13.31
C ARG A 111 0.42 21.28 -14.59
N TYR A 112 0.77 20.11 -15.12
CA TYR A 112 1.44 19.97 -16.42
C TYR A 112 0.39 19.84 -17.52
N ARG A 113 0.63 20.49 -18.67
CA ARG A 113 -0.31 20.55 -19.81
C ARG A 113 0.46 20.47 -21.13
N ASP A 114 1.31 19.48 -21.27
CA ASP A 114 2.12 19.26 -22.46
C ASP A 114 1.80 17.91 -23.12
N ASP A 115 2.50 17.60 -24.22
CA ASP A 115 2.32 16.40 -25.02
C ASP A 115 3.05 15.15 -24.49
N ARG A 116 3.70 15.25 -23.31
CA ARG A 116 4.32 14.09 -22.66
C ARG A 116 3.25 13.11 -22.19
N PRO A 117 3.53 11.79 -22.25
CA PRO A 117 2.63 10.80 -21.67
C PRO A 117 2.39 11.07 -20.18
N ALA A 118 1.13 11.12 -19.77
CA ALA A 118 0.70 11.15 -18.38
C ALA A 118 0.32 9.74 -17.91
N LEU A 119 -0.54 9.06 -18.69
CA LEU A 119 -1.05 7.73 -18.38
C LEU A 119 -0.82 6.79 -19.57
N ILE A 120 -0.29 5.61 -19.27
CA ILE A 120 -0.11 4.50 -20.21
C ILE A 120 -0.90 3.32 -19.65
N SER A 121 -2.05 3.02 -20.24
CA SER A 121 -2.88 1.88 -19.84
C SER A 121 -2.52 0.63 -20.63
N ARG A 122 -2.38 -0.49 -19.93
CA ARG A 122 -2.17 -1.83 -20.49
C ARG A 122 -3.15 -2.80 -19.85
N LEU A 123 -3.90 -3.52 -20.68
CA LEU A 123 -4.78 -4.58 -20.22
C LEU A 123 -4.16 -5.96 -20.52
N GLU A 124 -4.58 -6.97 -19.78
CA GLU A 124 -4.12 -8.36 -19.96
C GLU A 124 -4.31 -8.88 -21.38
N ASN A 125 -5.36 -8.45 -22.08
CA ASN A 125 -5.65 -8.83 -23.46
C ASN A 125 -4.69 -8.22 -24.50
N GLY A 126 -3.71 -7.42 -24.06
CA GLY A 126 -2.73 -6.73 -24.90
C GLY A 126 -3.16 -5.34 -25.39
N GLN A 127 -4.34 -4.88 -25.05
CA GLN A 127 -4.77 -3.52 -25.35
C GLN A 127 -3.88 -2.51 -24.64
N ARG A 128 -3.47 -1.45 -25.39
CA ARG A 128 -2.61 -0.37 -24.89
C ARG A 128 -3.17 0.97 -25.34
N ARG A 129 -3.29 1.90 -24.41
CA ARG A 129 -3.69 3.29 -24.69
C ARG A 129 -2.73 4.25 -23.98
N VAL A 130 -2.55 5.43 -24.55
CA VAL A 130 -1.73 6.50 -23.97
C VAL A 130 -2.54 7.79 -23.97
N VAL A 131 -2.48 8.51 -22.86
CA VAL A 131 -3.05 9.85 -22.73
C VAL A 131 -1.94 10.79 -22.29
N THR A 132 -1.78 11.92 -22.99
CA THR A 132 -0.84 12.98 -22.63
C THR A 132 -1.37 13.83 -21.47
N TYR A 133 -0.50 14.64 -20.85
CA TYR A 133 -0.93 15.59 -19.82
C TYR A 133 -1.98 16.58 -20.33
N GLU A 134 -1.85 17.08 -21.56
CA GLU A 134 -2.84 17.95 -22.20
C GLU A 134 -4.18 17.25 -22.40
N GLN A 135 -4.16 16.02 -22.91
CA GLN A 135 -5.37 15.21 -23.11
C GLN A 135 -6.04 14.87 -21.76
N LEU A 136 -5.25 14.47 -20.76
CA LEU A 136 -5.77 14.18 -19.42
C LEU A 136 -6.50 15.39 -18.84
N HIS A 137 -5.91 16.58 -18.95
CA HIS A 137 -6.54 17.82 -18.49
C HIS A 137 -7.88 18.06 -19.21
N THR A 138 -7.94 17.87 -20.53
CA THR A 138 -9.15 18.06 -21.34
C THR A 138 -10.25 17.07 -20.91
N HIS A 139 -9.94 15.78 -20.84
CA HIS A 139 -10.91 14.74 -20.44
C HIS A 139 -11.44 14.99 -19.01
N VAL A 140 -10.56 15.40 -18.09
CA VAL A 140 -10.98 15.74 -16.73
C VAL A 140 -11.86 16.99 -16.72
N ALA A 141 -11.62 17.97 -17.58
CA ALA A 141 -12.48 19.16 -17.69
C ALA A 141 -13.90 18.81 -18.15
N GLU A 142 -14.02 17.98 -19.20
CA GLU A 142 -15.29 17.48 -19.72
C GLU A 142 -16.09 16.73 -18.65
N LEU A 143 -15.41 15.85 -17.93
CA LEU A 143 -16.01 15.03 -16.87
C LEU A 143 -16.40 15.86 -15.63
N ALA A 144 -15.55 16.81 -15.22
CA ALA A 144 -15.84 17.73 -14.11
C ALA A 144 -17.05 18.63 -14.41
N ALA A 145 -17.21 19.06 -15.67
CA ALA A 145 -18.39 19.82 -16.08
C ALA A 145 -19.68 19.00 -15.94
N SER A 146 -19.67 17.74 -16.39
CA SER A 146 -20.81 16.82 -16.25
C SER A 146 -21.16 16.54 -14.79
N LEU A 147 -20.17 16.27 -13.95
CA LEU A 147 -20.38 16.07 -12.51
C LEU A 147 -20.95 17.34 -11.85
N ARG A 148 -20.45 18.51 -12.22
CA ARG A 148 -20.97 19.80 -11.72
C ARG A 148 -22.42 20.03 -12.15
N ALA A 149 -22.79 19.64 -13.38
CA ALA A 149 -24.16 19.74 -13.88
C ALA A 149 -25.15 18.86 -13.08
N LEU A 150 -24.67 17.71 -12.55
CA LEU A 150 -25.38 16.90 -11.57
C LEU A 150 -25.38 17.49 -10.16
N GLY A 151 -24.78 18.65 -9.94
CA GLY A 151 -24.68 19.26 -8.62
C GLY A 151 -23.70 18.54 -7.67
N VAL A 152 -22.69 17.85 -8.20
CA VAL A 152 -21.60 17.28 -7.38
C VAL A 152 -20.69 18.41 -6.93
N GLY A 153 -20.36 18.43 -5.64
CA GLY A 153 -19.51 19.43 -5.02
C GLY A 153 -18.93 18.99 -3.67
N PRO A 154 -18.36 19.93 -2.89
CA PRO A 154 -17.72 19.63 -1.62
C PRO A 154 -18.65 18.88 -0.67
N GLY A 155 -18.15 17.76 -0.11
CA GLY A 155 -18.89 16.89 0.81
C GLY A 155 -19.71 15.79 0.13
N ASP A 156 -19.95 15.83 -1.19
CA ASP A 156 -20.53 14.70 -1.93
C ASP A 156 -19.51 13.56 -2.06
N ARG A 157 -20.00 12.33 -2.12
CA ARG A 157 -19.18 11.14 -2.38
C ARG A 157 -19.45 10.64 -3.79
N VAL A 158 -18.38 10.38 -4.50
CA VAL A 158 -18.38 9.72 -5.81
C VAL A 158 -17.59 8.43 -5.68
N ALA A 159 -18.15 7.34 -6.15
CA ALA A 159 -17.53 6.02 -6.02
C ALA A 159 -17.14 5.42 -7.37
N GLY A 160 -16.11 4.58 -7.38
CA GLY A 160 -15.66 3.81 -8.53
C GLY A 160 -15.65 2.30 -8.24
N PHE A 161 -16.45 1.52 -8.97
CA PHE A 161 -16.35 0.07 -9.04
C PHE A 161 -15.64 -0.30 -10.34
N MET A 162 -14.30 -0.13 -10.33
CA MET A 162 -13.50 0.08 -11.51
C MET A 162 -12.22 -0.77 -11.54
N PRO A 163 -11.80 -1.25 -12.73
CA PRO A 163 -10.43 -1.73 -12.95
C PRO A 163 -9.42 -0.58 -12.97
N ASN A 164 -8.11 -0.91 -13.01
CA ASN A 164 -7.04 0.08 -13.06
C ASN A 164 -6.83 0.59 -14.51
N VAL A 165 -7.71 1.46 -14.96
CA VAL A 165 -7.73 2.05 -16.31
C VAL A 165 -7.69 3.58 -16.26
N ILE A 166 -7.50 4.22 -17.41
CA ILE A 166 -7.40 5.67 -17.56
C ILE A 166 -8.64 6.36 -16.98
N GLU A 167 -9.82 5.90 -17.32
CA GLU A 167 -11.10 6.47 -16.91
C GLU A 167 -11.29 6.49 -15.39
N THR A 168 -10.66 5.55 -14.67
CA THR A 168 -10.68 5.55 -13.19
C THR A 168 -9.89 6.73 -12.63
N VAL A 169 -8.75 7.05 -13.25
CA VAL A 169 -7.93 8.20 -12.86
C VAL A 169 -8.63 9.50 -13.22
N GLU A 170 -9.22 9.59 -14.41
CA GLU A 170 -10.00 10.75 -14.86
C GLU A 170 -11.20 11.01 -13.93
N ALA A 171 -11.95 9.98 -13.55
CA ALA A 171 -13.09 10.08 -12.64
C ALA A 171 -12.67 10.57 -11.23
N MET A 172 -11.55 10.06 -10.71
CA MET A 172 -11.00 10.52 -9.43
C MET A 172 -10.55 11.97 -9.50
N LEU A 173 -9.84 12.39 -10.56
CA LEU A 173 -9.38 13.75 -10.73
C LEU A 173 -10.53 14.73 -10.92
N ALA A 174 -11.53 14.38 -11.73
CA ALA A 174 -12.72 15.21 -11.91
C ALA A 174 -13.50 15.38 -10.60
N THR A 175 -13.70 14.30 -9.85
CA THR A 175 -14.35 14.32 -8.53
C THR A 175 -13.63 15.25 -7.56
N THR A 176 -12.34 15.08 -7.41
CA THR A 176 -11.53 15.82 -6.44
C THR A 176 -11.28 17.27 -6.86
N SER A 177 -11.33 17.57 -8.16
CA SER A 177 -11.29 18.95 -8.65
C SER A 177 -12.46 19.80 -8.16
N LEU A 178 -13.62 19.18 -7.95
CA LEU A 178 -14.85 19.80 -7.44
C LEU A 178 -14.91 19.85 -5.91
N GLY A 179 -13.94 19.24 -5.22
CA GLY A 179 -13.95 19.07 -3.77
C GLY A 179 -14.87 17.95 -3.27
N ALA A 180 -15.38 17.12 -4.16
CA ALA A 180 -16.08 15.89 -3.78
C ALA A 180 -15.09 14.81 -3.35
N ILE A 181 -15.57 13.86 -2.56
CA ILE A 181 -14.76 12.80 -1.95
C ILE A 181 -14.78 11.57 -2.87
N TRP A 182 -13.59 11.07 -3.23
CA TRP A 182 -13.46 9.84 -4.01
C TRP A 182 -13.34 8.60 -3.13
N SER A 183 -13.99 7.52 -3.55
CA SER A 183 -13.80 6.19 -2.97
C SER A 183 -13.86 5.13 -4.05
N SER A 184 -13.07 4.06 -3.97
CA SER A 184 -13.06 3.03 -5.01
C SER A 184 -12.93 1.61 -4.46
N CYS A 185 -13.52 0.68 -5.22
CA CYS A 185 -13.39 -0.76 -5.07
C CYS A 185 -12.98 -1.37 -6.41
N SER A 186 -12.19 -2.41 -6.37
CA SER A 186 -11.84 -3.22 -7.54
C SER A 186 -13.06 -4.02 -8.02
N PRO A 187 -13.21 -4.29 -9.33
CA PRO A 187 -14.40 -4.95 -9.90
C PRO A 187 -14.48 -6.44 -9.56
N ASP A 188 -13.46 -7.02 -8.95
CA ASP A 188 -13.44 -8.39 -8.43
C ASP A 188 -14.16 -8.57 -7.08
N PHE A 189 -14.52 -7.45 -6.41
CA PHE A 189 -15.34 -7.53 -5.18
C PHE A 189 -16.73 -8.10 -5.46
N GLY A 190 -17.19 -8.99 -4.56
CA GLY A 190 -18.58 -9.44 -4.52
C GLY A 190 -19.53 -8.31 -4.10
N ILE A 191 -20.82 -8.50 -4.38
CA ILE A 191 -21.90 -7.50 -4.09
C ILE A 191 -21.83 -7.04 -2.64
N ASN A 192 -21.80 -7.97 -1.68
CA ASN A 192 -21.77 -7.62 -0.25
C ASN A 192 -20.50 -6.84 0.11
N GLY A 193 -19.34 -7.25 -0.43
CA GLY A 193 -18.08 -6.55 -0.20
C GLY A 193 -18.11 -5.08 -0.67
N VAL A 194 -18.80 -4.78 -1.77
CA VAL A 194 -19.03 -3.41 -2.23
C VAL A 194 -20.05 -2.69 -1.36
N LEU A 195 -21.16 -3.34 -0.99
CA LEU A 195 -22.19 -2.74 -0.14
C LEU A 195 -21.70 -2.46 1.28
N ASP A 196 -20.84 -3.32 1.83
CA ASP A 196 -20.18 -3.09 3.13
C ASP A 196 -19.29 -1.83 3.14
N ARG A 197 -18.95 -1.31 1.96
CA ARG A 197 -18.16 -0.10 1.76
C ARG A 197 -19.02 1.06 1.29
N PHE A 198 -19.54 0.99 0.09
CA PHE A 198 -20.30 2.09 -0.52
C PHE A 198 -21.64 2.32 0.17
N GLY A 199 -22.25 1.27 0.74
CA GLY A 199 -23.45 1.39 1.58
C GLY A 199 -23.23 2.24 2.83
N GLN A 200 -22.01 2.30 3.38
CA GLN A 200 -21.71 3.16 4.53
C GLN A 200 -21.55 4.63 4.13
N ILE A 201 -20.98 4.92 2.96
CA ILE A 201 -20.64 6.28 2.53
C ILE A 201 -21.73 6.93 1.67
N GLN A 202 -22.70 6.13 1.16
CA GLN A 202 -23.85 6.59 0.40
C GLN A 202 -23.44 7.54 -0.75
N PRO A 203 -22.77 7.04 -1.82
CA PRO A 203 -22.31 7.87 -2.92
C PRO A 203 -23.48 8.41 -3.75
N LYS A 204 -23.26 9.59 -4.35
CA LYS A 204 -24.20 10.25 -5.26
C LYS A 204 -24.06 9.76 -6.70
N VAL A 205 -22.81 9.50 -7.14
CA VAL A 205 -22.46 8.99 -8.46
C VAL A 205 -21.62 7.74 -8.33
N LEU A 206 -21.88 6.77 -9.19
CA LEU A 206 -21.09 5.54 -9.29
C LEU A 206 -20.53 5.40 -10.71
N PHE A 207 -19.21 5.37 -10.82
CA PHE A 207 -18.51 4.94 -12.04
C PHE A 207 -18.27 3.44 -11.96
N ALA A 208 -18.56 2.71 -13.03
CA ALA A 208 -18.36 1.26 -13.05
C ALA A 208 -18.00 0.76 -14.44
N ALA A 209 -17.10 -0.23 -14.53
CA ALA A 209 -16.82 -0.89 -15.78
C ALA A 209 -17.87 -1.97 -16.10
N ASP A 210 -18.11 -2.21 -17.39
CA ASP A 210 -18.94 -3.33 -17.86
C ASP A 210 -18.31 -4.70 -17.54
N GLY A 211 -17.00 -4.73 -17.30
CA GLY A 211 -16.25 -5.92 -16.95
C GLY A 211 -14.75 -5.68 -16.91
N TYR A 212 -13.98 -6.74 -16.78
CA TYR A 212 -12.51 -6.71 -16.75
C TYR A 212 -11.92 -8.03 -17.27
N PHE A 213 -10.62 -8.02 -17.57
CA PHE A 213 -9.89 -9.21 -17.99
C PHE A 213 -9.06 -9.76 -16.84
N TYR A 214 -9.12 -11.06 -16.59
CA TYR A 214 -8.28 -11.69 -15.58
C TYR A 214 -8.00 -13.16 -15.91
N ASN A 215 -6.73 -13.52 -15.96
CA ASN A 215 -6.22 -14.87 -16.19
C ASN A 215 -6.81 -15.51 -17.47
N GLY A 216 -6.81 -14.76 -18.57
CA GLY A 216 -7.33 -15.16 -19.87
C GLY A 216 -8.85 -15.19 -20.00
N LYS A 217 -9.57 -14.70 -18.99
CA LYS A 217 -11.04 -14.69 -18.97
C LYS A 217 -11.57 -13.26 -19.03
N VAL A 218 -12.75 -13.13 -19.63
CA VAL A 218 -13.60 -11.94 -19.52
C VAL A 218 -14.52 -12.14 -18.31
N CYS A 219 -14.47 -11.20 -17.38
CA CYS A 219 -15.31 -11.17 -16.18
C CYS A 219 -16.34 -10.06 -16.34
N ASP A 220 -17.61 -10.41 -16.57
CA ASP A 220 -18.71 -9.47 -16.66
C ASP A 220 -19.05 -8.87 -15.28
N SER A 221 -19.35 -7.56 -15.24
CA SER A 221 -19.70 -6.85 -13.99
C SER A 221 -21.13 -6.30 -13.98
N LEU A 222 -21.87 -6.35 -15.10
CA LEU A 222 -23.17 -5.67 -15.22
C LEU A 222 -24.24 -6.21 -14.28
N GLU A 223 -24.33 -7.54 -14.09
CA GLU A 223 -25.31 -8.13 -13.16
C GLU A 223 -25.03 -7.69 -11.70
N ARG A 224 -23.75 -7.72 -11.31
CA ARG A 224 -23.34 -7.24 -9.96
C ARG A 224 -23.58 -5.75 -9.81
N LEU A 225 -23.29 -4.96 -10.84
CA LEU A 225 -23.52 -3.52 -10.86
C LEU A 225 -25.01 -3.19 -10.69
N ALA A 226 -25.91 -3.93 -11.34
CA ALA A 226 -27.35 -3.75 -11.17
C ALA A 226 -27.77 -3.95 -9.70
N ALA A 227 -27.35 -5.05 -9.09
CA ALA A 227 -27.65 -5.33 -7.68
C ALA A 227 -27.06 -4.29 -6.71
N ILE A 228 -25.84 -3.80 -6.96
CA ILE A 228 -25.19 -2.74 -6.17
C ILE A 228 -25.95 -1.42 -6.33
N SER A 229 -26.30 -1.04 -7.56
CA SER A 229 -26.99 0.21 -7.86
C SER A 229 -28.40 0.26 -7.24
N ASP A 230 -29.11 -0.86 -7.27
CA ASP A 230 -30.46 -0.96 -6.69
C ASP A 230 -30.44 -0.90 -5.14
N ALA A 231 -29.33 -1.29 -4.52
CA ALA A 231 -29.17 -1.31 -3.07
C ALA A 231 -28.70 0.03 -2.47
N ILE A 232 -28.27 1.00 -3.30
CA ILE A 232 -27.78 2.30 -2.83
C ILE A 232 -28.75 3.40 -3.27
N ASP A 233 -29.63 3.80 -2.37
CA ASP A 233 -30.73 4.75 -2.65
C ASP A 233 -30.25 6.15 -3.05
N THR A 234 -29.06 6.56 -2.60
CA THR A 234 -28.49 7.91 -2.85
C THR A 234 -27.92 8.10 -4.24
N LEU A 235 -27.77 7.02 -5.02
CA LEU A 235 -27.25 7.15 -6.39
C LEU A 235 -28.23 7.92 -7.27
N GLU A 236 -27.74 9.00 -7.84
CA GLU A 236 -28.45 9.78 -8.86
C GLU A 236 -28.04 9.36 -10.27
N GLN A 237 -26.80 8.93 -10.46
CA GLN A 237 -26.25 8.51 -11.75
C GLN A 237 -25.30 7.31 -11.60
N VAL A 238 -25.38 6.38 -12.56
CA VAL A 238 -24.40 5.32 -12.79
C VAL A 238 -23.76 5.56 -14.15
N VAL A 239 -22.44 5.73 -14.20
CA VAL A 239 -21.69 5.93 -15.45
C VAL A 239 -20.96 4.64 -15.78
N VAL A 240 -21.31 4.03 -16.92
CA VAL A 240 -20.77 2.74 -17.35
C VAL A 240 -19.63 2.94 -18.35
N ILE A 241 -18.46 2.40 -18.03
CA ILE A 241 -17.27 2.45 -18.86
C ILE A 241 -17.14 1.14 -19.66
N PRO A 242 -17.10 1.19 -21.01
CA PRO A 242 -16.93 0.02 -21.85
C PRO A 242 -15.47 -0.42 -21.87
N VAL A 243 -15.13 -1.45 -21.07
CA VAL A 243 -13.77 -2.02 -20.99
C VAL A 243 -13.69 -3.34 -21.77
N VAL A 244 -14.71 -4.20 -21.64
CA VAL A 244 -14.70 -5.54 -22.27
C VAL A 244 -15.61 -5.61 -23.49
N SER A 245 -16.64 -4.78 -23.58
CA SER A 245 -17.56 -4.69 -24.71
C SER A 245 -17.53 -3.28 -25.29
N GLY A 246 -17.52 -3.16 -26.62
CA GLY A 246 -17.63 -1.85 -27.28
C GLY A 246 -19.02 -1.19 -27.11
N GLN A 247 -20.06 -1.99 -26.78
CA GLN A 247 -21.43 -1.53 -26.57
C GLN A 247 -22.08 -2.39 -25.48
N PRO A 248 -21.86 -2.09 -24.19
CA PRO A 248 -22.46 -2.83 -23.09
C PRO A 248 -23.99 -2.67 -23.07
N ASP A 249 -24.72 -3.74 -22.79
CA ASP A 249 -26.17 -3.68 -22.60
C ASP A 249 -26.50 -3.18 -21.19
N CYS A 250 -26.79 -1.90 -21.09
CA CYS A 250 -27.19 -1.23 -19.86
C CYS A 250 -28.71 -1.24 -19.60
N SER A 251 -29.53 -1.96 -20.39
CA SER A 251 -31.00 -1.95 -20.26
C SER A 251 -31.52 -2.43 -18.91
N GLY A 252 -30.72 -3.27 -18.21
CA GLY A 252 -31.03 -3.75 -16.84
C GLY A 252 -30.57 -2.81 -15.72
N LEU A 253 -29.95 -1.67 -16.03
CA LEU A 253 -29.43 -0.72 -15.05
C LEU A 253 -30.30 0.53 -14.98
N SER A 254 -30.87 0.80 -13.83
CA SER A 254 -31.54 2.07 -13.58
C SER A 254 -30.52 3.21 -13.47
N ARG A 255 -30.84 4.39 -14.03
CA ARG A 255 -29.98 5.61 -13.96
C ARG A 255 -28.63 5.46 -14.66
N ALA A 256 -28.46 4.50 -15.57
CA ALA A 256 -27.21 4.29 -16.28
C ALA A 256 -27.08 5.23 -17.49
N VAL A 257 -25.85 5.67 -17.72
CA VAL A 257 -25.41 6.38 -18.92
C VAL A 257 -24.05 5.81 -19.34
N LEU A 258 -23.78 5.74 -20.63
CA LEU A 258 -22.44 5.36 -21.10
C LEU A 258 -21.44 6.51 -20.87
N TRP A 259 -20.18 6.17 -20.68
CA TRP A 259 -19.11 7.14 -20.46
C TRP A 259 -19.09 8.25 -21.50
N GLU A 260 -19.10 7.90 -22.78
CA GLU A 260 -19.05 8.88 -23.88
C GLU A 260 -20.25 9.81 -23.91
N ASP A 261 -21.45 9.32 -23.55
CA ASP A 261 -22.68 10.11 -23.50
C ASP A 261 -22.75 11.00 -22.24
N PHE A 262 -21.93 10.71 -21.23
CA PHE A 262 -21.87 11.48 -19.99
C PHE A 262 -20.98 12.72 -20.09
N LEU A 263 -19.98 12.72 -20.96
CA LEU A 263 -18.99 13.79 -21.07
C LEU A 263 -19.58 15.08 -21.68
N ASP A 264 -19.25 16.23 -21.11
CA ASP A 264 -19.54 17.54 -21.69
C ASP A 264 -18.35 17.98 -22.55
N SER A 265 -18.33 17.58 -23.81
CA SER A 265 -17.26 17.89 -24.76
C SER A 265 -17.12 19.39 -25.10
N SER A 266 -17.98 20.26 -24.58
CA SER A 266 -17.84 21.72 -24.72
C SER A 266 -16.94 22.35 -23.67
N ALA A 267 -16.61 21.61 -22.58
CA ALA A 267 -15.78 22.11 -21.48
C ALA A 267 -14.29 22.01 -21.83
N ALA A 268 -13.56 23.11 -21.67
CA ALA A 268 -12.13 23.18 -21.96
C ALA A 268 -11.26 23.44 -20.70
N GLU A 269 -11.87 23.96 -19.63
CA GLU A 269 -11.15 24.38 -18.43
C GLU A 269 -11.78 23.81 -17.17
N ILE A 270 -10.94 23.54 -16.18
CA ILE A 270 -11.35 23.07 -14.88
C ILE A 270 -11.39 24.24 -13.90
N ASN A 271 -12.52 24.41 -13.23
CA ASN A 271 -12.61 25.35 -12.11
C ASN A 271 -12.34 24.58 -10.81
N PHE A 272 -11.09 24.59 -10.36
CA PHE A 272 -10.65 23.88 -9.16
C PHE A 272 -11.19 24.54 -7.89
N ALA A 273 -11.90 23.77 -7.08
CA ALA A 273 -12.37 24.24 -5.78
C ALA A 273 -11.18 24.39 -4.82
N GLN A 274 -10.94 25.61 -4.34
CA GLN A 274 -9.88 25.89 -3.37
C GLN A 274 -10.36 25.60 -1.95
N LEU A 275 -9.78 24.63 -1.29
CA LEU A 275 -10.30 23.97 -0.10
C LEU A 275 -9.28 23.98 1.05
N PRO A 276 -9.72 23.87 2.32
CA PRO A 276 -8.81 23.71 3.45
C PRO A 276 -7.85 22.54 3.27
N PHE A 277 -6.68 22.62 3.90
CA PHE A 277 -5.66 21.57 3.86
C PHE A 277 -6.18 20.20 4.30
N ASP A 278 -7.03 20.16 5.31
CA ASP A 278 -7.66 18.99 5.90
C ASP A 278 -9.03 18.63 5.26
N HIS A 279 -9.37 19.23 4.10
CA HIS A 279 -10.60 18.88 3.40
C HIS A 279 -10.61 17.39 3.01
N PRO A 280 -11.71 16.63 3.24
CA PRO A 280 -11.82 15.24 2.87
C PRO A 280 -11.56 15.00 1.38
N LEU A 281 -10.62 14.12 1.07
CA LEU A 281 -10.21 13.77 -0.30
C LEU A 281 -10.65 12.36 -0.67
N PHE A 282 -10.25 11.38 0.15
CA PHE A 282 -10.51 9.97 -0.06
C PHE A 282 -11.22 9.34 1.14
N ILE A 283 -12.13 8.40 0.88
CA ILE A 283 -12.55 7.42 1.86
C ILE A 283 -12.01 6.06 1.43
N MET A 284 -11.15 5.49 2.26
CA MET A 284 -10.50 4.22 2.03
C MET A 284 -10.91 3.20 3.08
N TYR A 285 -10.71 1.93 2.76
CA TYR A 285 -11.21 0.85 3.61
C TYR A 285 -10.08 -0.01 4.12
N SER A 286 -10.03 -0.23 5.42
CA SER A 286 -9.22 -1.29 6.01
C SER A 286 -10.11 -2.42 6.50
N SER A 287 -9.68 -3.66 6.25
CA SER A 287 -10.35 -4.83 6.81
C SER A 287 -10.16 -4.84 8.32
N GLY A 288 -11.20 -4.44 9.05
CA GLY A 288 -11.22 -4.60 10.50
C GLY A 288 -11.29 -6.09 10.86
N THR A 289 -10.55 -6.49 11.88
CA THR A 289 -10.55 -7.87 12.39
C THR A 289 -11.89 -8.29 13.02
N THR A 290 -12.79 -7.36 13.23
CA THR A 290 -13.98 -7.56 14.09
C THR A 290 -15.33 -7.14 13.51
N GLY A 291 -15.45 -6.69 12.25
CA GLY A 291 -16.74 -6.22 11.72
C GLY A 291 -16.69 -5.58 10.35
N MET A 292 -17.58 -4.62 10.13
CA MET A 292 -17.63 -3.79 8.92
C MET A 292 -16.26 -3.13 8.67
N PRO A 293 -15.84 -2.95 7.40
CA PRO A 293 -14.63 -2.23 7.08
C PRO A 293 -14.64 -0.82 7.69
N LYS A 294 -13.51 -0.40 8.27
CA LYS A 294 -13.34 0.99 8.68
C LYS A 294 -13.33 1.86 7.44
N CYS A 295 -14.10 2.93 7.43
CA CYS A 295 -14.08 3.95 6.38
C CYS A 295 -13.15 5.08 6.81
N ILE A 296 -11.89 5.03 6.39
CA ILE A 296 -10.83 5.95 6.79
C ILE A 296 -10.88 7.18 5.88
N VAL A 297 -11.01 8.37 6.46
CA VAL A 297 -11.09 9.63 5.72
C VAL A 297 -9.73 10.31 5.68
N HIS A 298 -9.19 10.52 4.48
CA HIS A 298 -7.91 11.17 4.26
C HIS A 298 -8.09 12.60 3.75
N GLY A 299 -7.27 13.53 4.26
CA GLY A 299 -7.28 14.93 3.88
C GLY A 299 -6.46 15.23 2.63
N ALA A 300 -6.85 16.25 1.87
CA ALA A 300 -6.27 16.61 0.58
C ALA A 300 -4.81 17.06 0.68
N GLY A 301 -4.53 18.05 1.53
CA GLY A 301 -3.18 18.60 1.65
C GLY A 301 -2.20 17.62 2.29
N GLY A 302 -2.66 16.90 3.33
CA GLY A 302 -1.85 15.88 4.00
C GLY A 302 -1.42 14.76 3.07
N THR A 303 -2.35 14.25 2.26
CA THR A 303 -2.06 13.24 1.24
C THR A 303 -1.08 13.77 0.19
N LEU A 304 -1.32 14.98 -0.33
CA LEU A 304 -0.48 15.57 -1.36
C LEU A 304 0.97 15.75 -0.91
N ILE A 305 1.21 16.43 0.20
CA ILE A 305 2.57 16.74 0.66
C ILE A 305 3.33 15.48 1.09
N GLN A 306 2.64 14.51 1.68
CA GLN A 306 3.22 13.23 2.07
C GLN A 306 3.65 12.41 0.85
N HIS A 307 2.79 12.30 -0.18
CA HIS A 307 3.11 11.58 -1.40
C HIS A 307 4.23 12.27 -2.20
N LEU A 308 4.23 13.60 -2.28
CA LEU A 308 5.33 14.35 -2.90
C LEU A 308 6.66 14.08 -2.18
N LYS A 309 6.68 14.06 -0.84
CA LYS A 309 7.85 13.68 -0.06
C LYS A 309 8.36 12.29 -0.44
N GLU A 310 7.46 11.31 -0.50
CA GLU A 310 7.84 9.93 -0.81
C GLU A 310 8.30 9.77 -2.25
N HIS A 311 7.55 10.30 -3.20
CA HIS A 311 7.89 10.21 -4.62
C HIS A 311 9.23 10.89 -4.91
N GLN A 312 9.39 12.14 -4.49
CA GLN A 312 10.58 12.91 -4.88
C GLN A 312 11.81 12.61 -4.04
N LEU A 313 11.66 12.41 -2.71
CA LEU A 313 12.83 12.27 -1.84
C LEU A 313 13.19 10.81 -1.54
N HIS A 314 12.20 9.91 -1.47
CA HIS A 314 12.46 8.50 -1.16
C HIS A 314 12.59 7.62 -2.40
N VAL A 315 11.82 7.90 -3.44
CA VAL A 315 11.81 7.13 -4.69
C VAL A 315 12.71 7.77 -5.76
N ASP A 316 13.08 9.05 -5.59
CA ASP A 316 13.83 9.83 -6.56
C ASP A 316 13.06 10.03 -7.88
N LEU A 317 11.73 10.19 -7.79
CA LEU A 317 10.83 10.35 -8.93
C LEU A 317 10.96 11.74 -9.53
N SER A 318 11.10 11.81 -10.85
CA SER A 318 11.18 13.03 -11.65
C SER A 318 10.27 12.97 -12.88
N ARG A 319 10.20 14.08 -13.64
CA ARG A 319 9.46 14.13 -14.90
C ARG A 319 10.00 13.21 -16.01
N GLU A 320 11.25 12.77 -15.89
CA GLU A 320 11.90 11.90 -16.88
C GLU A 320 11.62 10.41 -16.60
N ASP A 321 10.92 10.11 -15.50
CA ASP A 321 10.68 8.75 -15.06
C ASP A 321 9.35 8.21 -15.58
N VAL A 322 9.32 6.90 -15.76
CA VAL A 322 8.11 6.10 -15.99
C VAL A 322 7.90 5.22 -14.78
N MET A 323 6.80 5.45 -14.07
CA MET A 323 6.49 4.78 -12.83
C MET A 323 5.37 3.76 -13.01
N PHE A 324 5.58 2.59 -12.46
CA PHE A 324 4.60 1.51 -12.40
C PHE A 324 4.45 0.99 -10.97
N TYR A 325 3.23 0.69 -10.59
CA TYR A 325 2.95 -0.12 -9.40
C TYR A 325 1.84 -1.12 -9.71
N PHE A 326 2.10 -2.42 -9.49
CA PHE A 326 1.04 -3.43 -9.62
C PHE A 326 0.05 -3.28 -8.46
N THR A 327 -1.15 -2.82 -8.75
CA THR A 327 -2.17 -2.49 -7.77
C THR A 327 -3.56 -2.54 -8.38
N THR A 328 -4.57 -2.63 -7.53
CA THR A 328 -5.98 -2.44 -7.90
C THR A 328 -6.50 -1.13 -7.31
N CYS A 329 -7.61 -0.61 -7.84
CA CYS A 329 -8.20 0.65 -7.36
C CYS A 329 -8.74 0.59 -5.92
N GLY A 330 -8.91 -0.61 -5.36
CA GLY A 330 -9.31 -0.82 -3.96
C GLY A 330 -8.16 -0.85 -2.97
N TRP A 331 -6.91 -0.77 -3.43
CA TRP A 331 -5.71 -0.77 -2.58
C TRP A 331 -5.04 0.61 -2.57
N MET A 332 -4.56 1.05 -1.40
CA MET A 332 -3.97 2.38 -1.19
C MET A 332 -2.77 2.69 -2.12
N MET A 333 -2.07 1.66 -2.61
CA MET A 333 -0.97 1.86 -3.55
C MET A 333 -1.44 2.42 -4.91
N TRP A 334 -2.72 2.29 -5.26
CA TRP A 334 -3.27 2.96 -6.43
C TRP A 334 -3.33 4.48 -6.24
N ASN A 335 -3.82 4.95 -5.09
CA ASN A 335 -3.88 6.38 -4.76
C ASN A 335 -2.46 6.97 -4.70
N TRP A 336 -1.52 6.20 -4.13
CA TRP A 336 -0.12 6.58 -4.09
C TRP A 336 0.51 6.65 -5.50
N LEU A 337 0.29 5.64 -6.36
CA LEU A 337 0.76 5.64 -7.74
C LEU A 337 0.24 6.87 -8.50
N VAL A 338 -1.08 7.12 -8.46
CA VAL A 338 -1.71 8.21 -9.22
C VAL A 338 -1.19 9.58 -8.78
N SER A 339 -0.85 9.76 -7.50
CA SER A 339 -0.23 10.99 -7.01
C SER A 339 1.14 11.29 -7.65
N GLY A 340 1.78 10.32 -8.32
CA GLY A 340 3.00 10.52 -9.10
C GLY A 340 2.84 11.54 -10.24
N LEU A 341 1.62 11.78 -10.72
CA LEU A 341 1.31 12.85 -11.69
C LEU A 341 1.73 14.23 -11.18
N ALA A 342 1.68 14.49 -9.88
CA ALA A 342 2.13 15.75 -9.29
C ALA A 342 3.63 16.01 -9.49
N SER A 343 4.43 14.95 -9.68
CA SER A 343 5.86 15.04 -10.03
C SER A 343 6.11 15.10 -11.54
N GLY A 344 5.06 14.98 -12.37
CA GLY A 344 5.13 15.04 -13.83
C GLY A 344 5.64 13.77 -14.50
N ALA A 345 5.74 12.65 -13.78
CA ALA A 345 6.15 11.36 -14.32
C ALA A 345 5.05 10.71 -15.17
N ALA A 346 5.42 9.88 -16.14
CA ALA A 346 4.47 9.01 -16.82
C ALA A 346 4.11 7.82 -15.92
N LEU A 347 2.81 7.50 -15.81
CA LEU A 347 2.34 6.38 -15.01
C LEU A 347 1.85 5.24 -15.90
N VAL A 348 2.30 4.03 -15.62
CA VAL A 348 1.79 2.83 -16.28
C VAL A 348 0.74 2.18 -15.39
N LEU A 349 -0.47 2.08 -15.93
CA LEU A 349 -1.63 1.41 -15.35
C LEU A 349 -1.73 0.02 -15.97
N TYR A 350 -1.82 -1.01 -15.15
CA TYR A 350 -2.04 -2.38 -15.63
C TYR A 350 -3.25 -2.99 -14.96
N ASP A 351 -4.15 -3.55 -15.75
CA ASP A 351 -5.26 -4.37 -15.25
C ASP A 351 -5.22 -5.76 -15.85
N GLY A 352 -5.23 -6.77 -14.98
CA GLY A 352 -5.12 -8.18 -15.32
C GLY A 352 -4.25 -8.98 -14.34
N SER A 353 -4.07 -10.27 -14.63
CA SER A 353 -3.21 -11.15 -13.85
C SER A 353 -1.73 -10.75 -14.00
N PRO A 354 -0.97 -10.60 -12.89
CA PRO A 354 0.47 -10.34 -12.96
C PRO A 354 1.24 -11.53 -13.53
N PHE A 355 0.61 -12.72 -13.56
CA PHE A 355 1.17 -13.97 -14.07
C PHE A 355 0.70 -14.32 -15.48
N ALA A 356 -0.01 -13.43 -16.16
CA ALA A 356 -0.33 -13.61 -17.59
C ALA A 356 0.94 -13.79 -18.44
N GLN A 357 0.81 -14.42 -19.60
CA GLN A 357 1.93 -14.71 -20.51
C GLN A 357 3.10 -15.44 -19.82
N ASP A 358 2.79 -16.49 -19.08
CA ASP A 358 3.76 -17.33 -18.35
C ASP A 358 4.58 -16.53 -17.30
N GLY A 359 3.97 -15.53 -16.68
CA GLY A 359 4.58 -14.66 -15.66
C GLY A 359 5.38 -13.48 -16.21
N LEU A 360 5.46 -13.32 -17.54
CA LEU A 360 6.31 -12.31 -18.18
C LEU A 360 5.59 -10.99 -18.51
N SER A 361 4.27 -10.89 -18.29
CA SER A 361 3.50 -9.71 -18.71
C SER A 361 4.02 -8.40 -18.10
N LEU A 362 4.33 -8.39 -16.80
CA LEU A 362 4.85 -7.20 -16.13
C LEU A 362 6.33 -6.93 -16.50
N LEU A 363 7.13 -7.97 -16.68
CA LEU A 363 8.53 -7.82 -17.14
C LEU A 363 8.59 -7.23 -18.55
N LYS A 364 7.76 -7.71 -19.48
CA LYS A 364 7.65 -7.14 -20.83
C LYS A 364 7.15 -5.68 -20.81
N ALA A 365 6.34 -5.30 -19.81
CA ALA A 365 5.94 -3.91 -19.65
C ALA A 365 7.13 -3.01 -19.25
N ILE A 366 8.09 -3.50 -18.44
CA ILE A 366 9.31 -2.76 -18.10
C ILE A 366 10.06 -2.37 -19.37
N GLU A 367 10.30 -3.31 -20.26
CA GLU A 367 11.02 -3.08 -21.52
C GLU A 367 10.23 -2.17 -22.47
N ALA A 368 8.94 -2.50 -22.68
CA ALA A 368 8.10 -1.84 -23.67
C ALA A 368 7.83 -0.37 -23.33
N GLU A 369 7.60 -0.05 -22.05
CA GLU A 369 7.27 1.30 -21.58
C GLU A 369 8.49 2.03 -20.98
N LYS A 370 9.67 1.38 -20.96
CA LYS A 370 10.89 1.94 -20.35
C LYS A 370 10.68 2.32 -18.89
N ILE A 371 10.02 1.46 -18.14
CA ILE A 371 9.72 1.70 -16.71
C ILE A 371 11.04 1.86 -15.95
N SER A 372 11.17 2.96 -15.23
CA SER A 372 12.33 3.28 -14.40
C SER A 372 12.11 2.95 -12.92
N ILE A 373 10.85 2.99 -12.47
CA ILE A 373 10.42 2.67 -11.11
C ILE A 373 9.34 1.59 -11.18
N PHE A 374 9.64 0.41 -10.65
CA PHE A 374 8.80 -0.77 -10.73
C PHE A 374 8.35 -1.23 -9.35
N GLY A 375 7.07 -1.08 -9.05
CA GLY A 375 6.46 -1.47 -7.78
C GLY A 375 5.65 -2.75 -7.87
N VAL A 376 5.91 -3.69 -6.97
CA VAL A 376 5.19 -4.98 -6.89
C VAL A 376 5.09 -5.47 -5.45
N GLY A 377 4.18 -6.40 -5.19
CA GLY A 377 4.14 -7.11 -3.91
C GLY A 377 5.30 -8.10 -3.77
N ALA A 378 5.74 -8.35 -2.53
CA ALA A 378 6.80 -9.32 -2.24
C ALA A 378 6.52 -10.72 -2.83
N LYS A 379 5.26 -11.12 -2.87
CA LYS A 379 4.84 -12.41 -3.46
C LYS A 379 5.10 -12.54 -4.96
N TYR A 380 5.02 -11.44 -5.70
CA TYR A 380 5.34 -11.48 -7.13
C TYR A 380 6.81 -11.83 -7.34
N LEU A 381 7.72 -11.20 -6.60
CA LEU A 381 9.15 -11.49 -6.66
C LEU A 381 9.44 -12.95 -6.25
N ALA A 382 8.85 -13.41 -5.15
CA ALA A 382 8.99 -14.80 -4.71
C ALA A 382 8.44 -15.82 -5.71
N ALA A 383 7.34 -15.48 -6.42
CA ALA A 383 6.78 -16.35 -7.43
C ALA A 383 7.66 -16.46 -8.68
N LEU A 384 8.26 -15.34 -9.14
CA LEU A 384 9.24 -15.36 -10.23
C LEU A 384 10.47 -16.19 -9.87
N GLU A 385 10.99 -16.01 -8.65
CA GLU A 385 12.12 -16.77 -8.10
C GLU A 385 11.83 -18.28 -8.12
N LYS A 386 10.68 -18.69 -7.57
CA LYS A 386 10.24 -20.10 -7.54
C LYS A 386 10.01 -20.69 -8.94
N ALA A 387 9.55 -19.86 -9.87
CA ALA A 387 9.39 -20.26 -11.28
C ALA A 387 10.73 -20.38 -12.04
N GLY A 388 11.84 -19.95 -11.41
CA GLY A 388 13.17 -19.95 -12.04
C GLY A 388 13.29 -18.95 -13.19
N ILE A 389 12.45 -17.90 -13.20
CA ILE A 389 12.52 -16.84 -14.21
C ILE A 389 13.73 -15.95 -13.90
N VAL A 390 14.52 -15.65 -14.94
CA VAL A 390 15.70 -14.78 -14.88
C VAL A 390 15.40 -13.50 -15.67
N PRO A 391 14.88 -12.44 -15.03
CA PRO A 391 14.36 -11.26 -15.72
C PRO A 391 15.37 -10.59 -16.67
N GLN A 392 16.67 -10.54 -16.30
CA GLN A 392 17.72 -9.96 -17.15
C GLN A 392 17.95 -10.75 -18.46
N ASP A 393 17.55 -12.02 -18.53
CA ASP A 393 17.65 -12.85 -19.74
C ASP A 393 16.39 -12.74 -20.61
N GLU A 394 15.27 -12.28 -20.03
CA GLU A 394 13.96 -12.23 -20.69
C GLU A 394 13.65 -10.86 -21.32
N VAL A 395 14.12 -9.75 -20.71
CA VAL A 395 13.77 -8.38 -21.11
C VAL A 395 14.92 -7.39 -20.88
N ASP A 396 14.91 -6.27 -21.62
CA ASP A 396 15.84 -5.17 -21.38
C ASP A 396 15.45 -4.38 -20.13
N LEU A 397 16.30 -4.45 -19.10
CA LEU A 397 16.15 -3.76 -17.82
C LEU A 397 16.99 -2.46 -17.71
N ALA A 398 17.53 -1.95 -18.83
CA ALA A 398 18.43 -0.78 -18.80
C ALA A 398 17.79 0.46 -18.17
N SER A 399 16.49 0.70 -18.42
CA SER A 399 15.72 1.82 -17.85
C SER A 399 15.47 1.70 -16.36
N LEU A 400 15.46 0.49 -15.81
CA LEU A 400 15.05 0.22 -14.44
C LEU A 400 16.08 0.75 -13.44
N LYS A 401 15.64 1.63 -12.52
CA LYS A 401 16.47 2.28 -11.48
C LYS A 401 16.11 1.80 -10.09
N THR A 402 14.82 1.56 -9.85
CA THR A 402 14.29 1.27 -8.51
C THR A 402 13.21 0.18 -8.58
N ILE A 403 13.27 -0.79 -7.68
CA ILE A 403 12.18 -1.72 -7.40
C ILE A 403 11.60 -1.39 -6.03
N LEU A 404 10.28 -1.24 -5.97
CA LEU A 404 9.53 -1.03 -4.73
C LEU A 404 8.79 -2.32 -4.37
N SER A 405 8.80 -2.69 -3.08
CA SER A 405 8.10 -3.89 -2.63
C SER A 405 7.36 -3.66 -1.32
N THR A 406 6.08 -4.04 -1.27
CA THR A 406 5.25 -3.97 -0.06
C THR A 406 4.15 -5.04 -0.07
N GLY A 407 3.24 -4.98 0.90
CA GLY A 407 2.10 -5.91 1.06
C GLY A 407 2.41 -7.08 1.99
N SER A 408 3.63 -7.53 2.05
CA SER A 408 4.18 -8.48 3.02
C SER A 408 5.70 -8.27 3.15
N PRO A 409 6.34 -8.75 4.23
CA PRO A 409 7.79 -8.70 4.35
C PRO A 409 8.47 -9.41 3.17
N LEU A 410 9.48 -8.76 2.60
CA LEU A 410 10.28 -9.35 1.52
C LEU A 410 11.29 -10.35 2.11
N SER A 411 11.37 -11.56 1.55
CA SER A 411 12.27 -12.60 2.04
C SER A 411 13.74 -12.28 1.71
N HIS A 412 14.67 -12.83 2.49
CA HIS A 412 16.11 -12.68 2.24
C HIS A 412 16.51 -13.25 0.88
N GLU A 413 15.87 -14.34 0.45
CA GLU A 413 16.05 -14.98 -0.84
C GLU A 413 15.63 -14.03 -1.96
N SER A 414 14.44 -13.43 -1.86
CA SER A 414 13.94 -12.48 -2.86
C SER A 414 14.81 -11.22 -2.94
N PHE A 415 15.41 -10.75 -1.83
CA PHE A 415 16.43 -9.69 -1.89
C PHE A 415 17.62 -10.12 -2.76
N ARG A 416 18.19 -11.32 -2.51
CA ARG A 416 19.34 -11.84 -3.29
C ARG A 416 18.96 -12.13 -4.73
N TYR A 417 17.74 -12.64 -4.97
CA TYR A 417 17.20 -12.89 -6.30
C TYR A 417 17.16 -11.61 -7.14
N VAL A 418 16.68 -10.49 -6.59
CA VAL A 418 16.65 -9.22 -7.32
C VAL A 418 18.05 -8.81 -7.78
N TYR A 419 19.05 -8.84 -6.90
CA TYR A 419 20.41 -8.43 -7.27
C TYR A 419 21.13 -9.40 -8.19
N LYS A 420 20.76 -10.68 -8.14
CA LYS A 420 21.36 -11.70 -8.98
C LYS A 420 20.69 -11.82 -10.35
N GLU A 421 19.34 -11.75 -10.39
CA GLU A 421 18.59 -12.14 -11.57
C GLU A 421 17.86 -10.97 -12.27
N PHE A 422 17.63 -9.83 -11.59
CA PHE A 422 17.17 -8.62 -12.25
C PHE A 422 18.34 -7.74 -12.68
N LYS A 423 18.98 -7.06 -11.74
CA LYS A 423 20.01 -6.07 -12.04
C LYS A 423 20.85 -5.78 -10.79
N ALA A 424 22.19 -5.84 -10.92
CA ALA A 424 23.10 -5.61 -9.79
C ALA A 424 23.07 -4.15 -9.29
N ASP A 425 22.95 -3.16 -10.20
CA ASP A 425 22.84 -1.75 -9.84
C ASP A 425 21.38 -1.28 -9.86
N ILE A 426 20.68 -1.57 -8.77
CA ILE A 426 19.28 -1.16 -8.57
C ILE A 426 19.02 -0.85 -7.11
N CYS A 427 18.22 0.19 -6.84
CA CYS A 427 17.72 0.46 -5.49
C CYS A 427 16.51 -0.42 -5.19
N LEU A 428 16.66 -1.46 -4.37
CA LEU A 428 15.53 -2.27 -3.91
C LEU A 428 14.99 -1.68 -2.61
N SER A 429 13.83 -1.05 -2.70
CA SER A 429 13.14 -0.40 -1.59
C SER A 429 12.00 -1.28 -1.08
N SER A 430 12.21 -1.99 0.02
CA SER A 430 11.10 -2.55 0.79
C SER A 430 10.42 -1.44 1.58
N ILE A 431 9.09 -1.49 1.70
CA ILE A 431 8.28 -0.40 2.27
C ILE A 431 7.28 -1.00 3.26
N SER A 432 7.09 -0.37 4.42
CA SER A 432 6.03 -0.70 5.35
C SER A 432 5.27 0.53 5.82
N GLY A 433 3.95 0.42 5.75
CA GLY A 433 2.99 1.43 6.12
C GLY A 433 1.58 0.88 5.97
N GLY A 434 0.60 1.71 5.65
CA GLY A 434 -0.75 1.20 5.53
C GLY A 434 -1.78 2.17 4.98
N THR A 435 -2.95 1.62 4.69
CA THR A 435 -4.15 2.39 4.31
C THR A 435 -4.49 3.43 5.38
N ASP A 436 -4.21 3.11 6.63
CA ASP A 436 -4.50 3.97 7.79
C ASP A 436 -3.80 5.34 7.71
N ILE A 437 -2.64 5.42 7.09
CA ILE A 437 -1.91 6.69 6.92
C ILE A 437 -1.75 7.10 5.45
N LEU A 438 -2.22 6.26 4.53
CA LEU A 438 -2.07 6.41 3.07
C LEU A 438 -0.61 6.70 2.68
N SER A 439 0.33 6.03 3.31
CA SER A 439 1.76 6.33 3.32
C SER A 439 2.56 5.16 3.88
N CYS A 440 3.89 5.37 4.07
CA CYS A 440 4.76 4.45 4.79
C CYS A 440 5.40 5.10 6.02
N PHE A 441 5.63 4.30 7.07
CA PHE A 441 6.42 4.67 8.25
C PHE A 441 7.90 4.50 7.98
N VAL A 442 8.25 3.39 7.32
CA VAL A 442 9.62 3.03 6.95
C VAL A 442 9.68 2.65 5.48
N GLY A 443 10.74 3.01 4.80
CA GLY A 443 10.85 2.83 3.36
C GLY A 443 12.27 2.96 2.82
N GLY A 444 12.37 3.13 1.51
CA GLY A 444 13.63 3.26 0.79
C GLY A 444 14.25 4.65 0.86
N SER A 445 15.50 4.71 0.45
CA SER A 445 16.22 5.96 0.20
C SER A 445 17.21 5.78 -0.94
N PRO A 446 17.30 6.73 -1.88
CA PRO A 446 18.22 6.62 -3.01
C PRO A 446 19.70 6.75 -2.61
N ILE A 447 19.99 7.25 -1.41
CA ILE A 447 21.35 7.50 -0.93
C ILE A 447 21.83 6.56 0.18
N LEU A 448 21.02 5.58 0.57
CA LEU A 448 21.38 4.60 1.59
C LEU A 448 21.66 3.22 0.98
N PRO A 449 22.55 2.42 1.60
CA PRO A 449 22.78 1.05 1.18
C PRO A 449 21.57 0.16 1.41
N VAL A 450 21.50 -0.95 0.69
CA VAL A 450 20.50 -2.01 0.88
C VAL A 450 21.15 -3.22 1.53
N HIS A 451 20.61 -3.61 2.66
CA HIS A 451 20.98 -4.83 3.40
C HIS A 451 19.91 -5.89 3.24
N VAL A 452 20.31 -7.16 3.25
CA VAL A 452 19.39 -8.30 3.15
C VAL A 452 18.33 -8.25 4.25
N GLY A 453 17.06 -8.27 3.85
CA GLY A 453 15.93 -8.37 4.78
C GLY A 453 15.58 -7.08 5.51
N GLU A 454 16.28 -5.98 5.27
CA GLU A 454 16.04 -4.71 5.93
C GLU A 454 15.29 -3.71 5.04
N ILE A 455 14.45 -2.90 5.66
CA ILE A 455 13.93 -1.66 5.11
C ILE A 455 14.93 -0.56 5.48
N GLN A 456 15.34 0.25 4.52
CA GLN A 456 16.53 1.12 4.64
C GLN A 456 16.43 2.16 5.76
N ALA A 457 15.25 2.80 5.94
CA ALA A 457 15.16 3.95 6.84
C ALA A 457 13.72 4.27 7.31
N PRO A 458 13.56 5.04 8.41
CA PRO A 458 12.30 5.71 8.72
C PRO A 458 12.03 6.81 7.69
N GLY A 459 10.76 7.06 7.39
CA GLY A 459 10.36 8.12 6.46
C GLY A 459 10.72 9.51 7.00
N LEU A 460 11.16 10.42 6.13
CA LEU A 460 11.36 11.82 6.52
C LEU A 460 10.04 12.42 7.06
N GLY A 461 10.13 13.18 8.14
CA GLY A 461 8.98 13.74 8.83
C GLY A 461 8.18 12.75 9.69
N MET A 462 8.60 11.49 9.74
CA MET A 462 7.96 10.41 10.50
C MET A 462 8.82 10.06 11.72
N ALA A 463 8.35 10.35 12.92
CA ALA A 463 9.05 10.05 14.18
C ALA A 463 8.80 8.60 14.60
N VAL A 464 9.29 7.67 13.78
CA VAL A 464 9.09 6.23 13.95
C VAL A 464 10.06 5.67 14.98
N GLU A 465 9.54 4.90 15.91
CA GLU A 465 10.31 4.20 16.93
C GLU A 465 9.80 2.75 17.07
N ILE A 466 10.64 1.88 17.60
CA ILE A 466 10.23 0.54 18.06
C ILE A 466 10.23 0.57 19.58
N TRP A 467 9.07 0.28 20.17
CA TRP A 467 8.90 0.32 21.62
C TRP A 467 8.77 -1.05 22.24
N SER A 468 9.34 -1.21 23.43
CA SER A 468 9.16 -2.39 24.26
C SER A 468 7.72 -2.49 24.79
N ASP A 469 7.35 -3.66 25.34
CA ASP A 469 6.02 -3.87 25.94
C ASP A 469 5.71 -2.94 27.13
N VAL A 470 6.74 -2.32 27.71
CA VAL A 470 6.60 -1.36 28.80
C VAL A 470 6.56 0.11 28.32
N GLY A 471 6.58 0.33 26.99
CA GLY A 471 6.47 1.67 26.40
C GLY A 471 7.79 2.44 26.38
N GLU A 472 8.93 1.76 26.34
CA GLU A 472 10.25 2.38 26.23
C GLU A 472 10.84 2.19 24.83
N PRO A 473 11.44 3.24 24.21
CA PRO A 473 12.05 3.14 22.91
C PRO A 473 13.27 2.22 22.92
N LEU A 474 13.38 1.37 21.90
CA LEU A 474 14.50 0.48 21.67
C LEU A 474 15.43 1.06 20.60
N LEU A 475 16.71 1.19 20.92
CA LEU A 475 17.74 1.59 19.95
C LEU A 475 18.11 0.45 19.01
N GLU A 476 17.94 -0.79 19.47
CA GLU A 476 18.10 -2.04 18.76
C GLU A 476 17.15 -3.08 19.38
N GLY A 477 16.59 -3.98 18.55
CA GLY A 477 15.73 -5.05 19.00
C GLY A 477 14.29 -4.95 18.55
N LYS A 478 13.46 -5.86 19.06
CA LYS A 478 12.07 -6.10 18.61
C LYS A 478 11.05 -5.49 19.55
N GLY A 479 9.99 -4.92 18.97
CA GLY A 479 8.89 -4.33 19.70
C GLY A 479 7.77 -3.84 18.82
N GLU A 480 6.89 -3.02 19.35
CA GLU A 480 5.78 -2.38 18.64
C GLU A 480 6.28 -1.19 17.83
N LEU A 481 5.88 -1.11 16.56
CA LEU A 481 6.13 0.05 15.74
C LEU A 481 5.18 1.18 16.14
N VAL A 482 5.76 2.29 16.55
CA VAL A 482 5.01 3.49 16.95
C VAL A 482 5.49 4.72 16.18
N CYS A 483 4.62 5.73 16.09
CA CYS A 483 5.01 7.06 15.66
C CYS A 483 4.73 8.04 16.81
N THR A 484 5.79 8.72 17.27
CA THR A 484 5.74 9.50 18.51
C THR A 484 5.40 10.97 18.29
N LYS A 485 5.29 11.40 17.01
CA LYS A 485 4.94 12.77 16.64
C LYS A 485 3.93 12.79 15.50
N PRO A 486 3.00 13.75 15.50
CA PRO A 486 2.03 13.92 14.41
C PRO A 486 2.69 14.22 13.05
N PHE A 487 2.04 13.79 12.00
CA PHE A 487 2.46 13.96 10.61
C PHE A 487 1.27 14.32 9.71
N PRO A 488 1.46 14.97 8.54
CA PRO A 488 0.37 15.53 7.75
C PRO A 488 -0.64 14.53 7.18
N SER A 489 -0.23 13.29 6.87
CA SER A 489 -1.11 12.28 6.26
C SER A 489 -1.88 11.42 7.27
N MET A 490 -1.89 11.80 8.55
CA MET A 490 -2.83 11.17 9.48
C MET A 490 -4.25 11.30 8.95
N PRO A 491 -5.10 10.27 9.08
CA PRO A 491 -6.51 10.41 8.73
C PRO A 491 -7.15 11.55 9.51
N ILE A 492 -8.04 12.27 8.88
CA ILE A 492 -8.82 13.32 9.54
C ILE A 492 -9.95 12.75 10.42
N GLY A 493 -10.24 11.45 10.28
CA GLY A 493 -11.22 10.72 11.08
C GLY A 493 -11.69 9.46 10.37
N PHE A 494 -12.68 8.79 10.96
CA PHE A 494 -13.42 7.73 10.31
C PHE A 494 -14.81 8.23 9.93
N TRP A 495 -15.32 7.76 8.81
CA TRP A 495 -16.68 8.10 8.36
C TRP A 495 -17.71 7.61 9.38
N ASN A 496 -18.62 8.47 9.79
CA ASN A 496 -19.63 8.22 10.84
C ASN A 496 -19.10 8.02 12.29
N ASP A 497 -17.83 8.28 12.57
CA ASP A 497 -17.24 8.26 13.91
C ASP A 497 -17.29 9.69 14.51
N THR A 498 -18.48 10.15 14.87
CA THR A 498 -18.72 11.56 15.25
C THR A 498 -18.09 11.95 16.57
N ASP A 499 -17.82 11.01 17.47
CA ASP A 499 -17.17 11.23 18.77
C ASP A 499 -15.66 10.87 18.74
N GLY A 500 -15.15 10.37 17.61
CA GLY A 500 -13.76 9.97 17.42
C GLY A 500 -13.33 8.75 18.24
N GLU A 501 -14.28 8.01 18.80
CA GLU A 501 -13.98 6.87 19.68
C GLU A 501 -13.34 5.71 18.93
N LEU A 502 -13.84 5.37 17.72
CA LEU A 502 -13.27 4.30 16.90
C LEU A 502 -11.84 4.66 16.44
N TYR A 503 -11.63 5.93 16.07
CA TYR A 503 -10.32 6.45 15.69
C TYR A 503 -9.34 6.35 16.88
N ARG A 504 -9.74 6.82 18.05
CA ARG A 504 -8.93 6.75 19.28
C ARG A 504 -8.58 5.31 19.65
N GLN A 505 -9.57 4.41 19.61
CA GLN A 505 -9.35 2.99 19.90
C GLN A 505 -8.40 2.33 18.91
N ALA A 506 -8.45 2.72 17.63
CA ALA A 506 -7.62 2.13 16.59
C ALA A 506 -6.13 2.42 16.78
N TYR A 507 -5.76 3.63 17.23
CA TYR A 507 -4.37 4.08 17.18
C TYR A 507 -3.78 4.54 18.52
N PHE A 508 -4.60 4.88 19.52
CA PHE A 508 -4.15 5.51 20.77
C PHE A 508 -4.58 4.75 22.03
N ASN A 509 -5.01 3.50 21.87
CA ASN A 509 -5.47 2.68 22.99
C ASN A 509 -4.33 2.13 23.84
N HIS A 510 -3.14 1.91 23.24
CA HIS A 510 -1.97 1.35 23.92
C HIS A 510 -1.23 2.42 24.74
N TRP A 511 -0.94 3.56 24.13
CA TRP A 511 -0.22 4.67 24.75
C TRP A 511 -0.91 6.00 24.44
N ALA A 512 -1.11 6.80 25.47
CA ALA A 512 -1.69 8.13 25.29
C ALA A 512 -0.77 9.01 24.44
N ASN A 513 -1.34 9.67 23.43
CA ASN A 513 -0.61 10.58 22.54
C ASN A 513 0.59 9.95 21.81
N VAL A 514 0.49 8.65 21.48
CA VAL A 514 1.46 7.92 20.65
C VAL A 514 0.68 7.03 19.69
N TRP A 515 0.96 7.15 18.40
CA TRP A 515 0.34 6.34 17.38
C TRP A 515 0.93 4.92 17.41
N ALA A 516 0.14 3.94 17.78
CA ALA A 516 0.48 2.52 17.68
C ALA A 516 -0.13 1.94 16.40
N HIS A 517 0.73 1.53 15.46
CA HIS A 517 0.23 1.07 14.15
C HIS A 517 -0.27 -0.37 14.16
N GLY A 518 0.17 -1.15 15.14
CA GLY A 518 -0.15 -2.58 15.23
C GLY A 518 0.74 -3.44 14.33
N ASP A 519 1.97 -3.01 14.08
CA ASP A 519 3.02 -3.79 13.45
C ASP A 519 4.13 -4.10 14.47
N TYR A 520 4.57 -5.36 14.49
CA TYR A 520 5.69 -5.81 15.28
C TYR A 520 6.97 -5.73 14.46
N GLY A 521 7.90 -4.89 14.89
CA GLY A 521 9.09 -4.54 14.12
C GLY A 521 10.38 -4.65 14.92
N GLU A 522 11.49 -4.39 14.26
CA GLU A 522 12.84 -4.43 14.82
C GLU A 522 13.67 -3.30 14.25
N VAL A 523 14.48 -2.66 15.09
CA VAL A 523 15.60 -1.81 14.65
C VAL A 523 16.86 -2.66 14.67
N THR A 524 17.57 -2.70 13.54
CA THR A 524 18.79 -3.48 13.36
C THR A 524 20.05 -2.68 13.77
N PRO A 525 21.20 -3.34 13.95
CA PRO A 525 22.48 -2.64 14.19
C PRO A 525 22.90 -1.69 13.06
N SER A 526 22.48 -1.95 11.82
CA SER A 526 22.67 -1.08 10.64
C SER A 526 21.73 0.13 10.61
N LYS A 527 20.83 0.26 11.59
CA LYS A 527 19.75 1.27 11.68
C LYS A 527 18.65 1.10 10.63
N GLY A 528 18.61 -0.04 9.97
CA GLY A 528 17.48 -0.50 9.17
C GLY A 528 16.33 -1.00 10.03
N TYR A 529 15.22 -1.33 9.39
CA TYR A 529 14.00 -1.83 10.03
C TYR A 529 13.62 -3.19 9.44
N ILE A 530 13.12 -4.08 10.31
CA ILE A 530 12.52 -5.35 9.89
C ILE A 530 11.10 -5.40 10.43
N ILE A 531 10.14 -5.72 9.58
CA ILE A 531 8.76 -5.96 10.01
C ILE A 531 8.54 -7.46 10.14
N HIS A 532 8.15 -7.88 11.33
CA HIS A 532 7.93 -9.28 11.68
C HIS A 532 6.48 -9.73 11.53
N GLY A 533 5.57 -8.81 11.23
CA GLY A 533 4.15 -9.04 11.02
C GLY A 533 3.26 -8.10 11.84
N ARG A 534 1.97 -8.40 11.86
CA ARG A 534 0.99 -7.64 12.66
C ARG A 534 1.12 -8.00 14.14
N SER A 535 1.05 -6.99 15.00
CA SER A 535 1.13 -7.19 16.45
C SER A 535 0.00 -8.06 17.02
N ASP A 536 -1.19 -7.98 16.40
CA ASP A 536 -2.36 -8.81 16.76
C ASP A 536 -2.26 -10.26 16.25
N ALA A 537 -1.37 -10.54 15.30
CA ALA A 537 -1.05 -11.85 14.77
C ALA A 537 0.24 -12.46 15.41
N VAL A 538 0.94 -11.70 16.22
CA VAL A 538 2.15 -12.18 16.92
C VAL A 538 1.81 -13.37 17.81
N LEU A 539 2.61 -14.43 17.69
CA LEU A 539 2.51 -15.63 18.52
C LEU A 539 3.12 -15.36 19.89
N ASN A 540 2.56 -15.95 20.93
CA ASN A 540 3.09 -15.75 22.30
C ASN A 540 3.19 -17.07 23.09
N PRO A 541 3.93 -18.09 22.59
CA PRO A 541 4.08 -19.35 23.29
C PRO A 541 4.98 -19.18 24.54
N GLY A 542 4.45 -19.53 25.72
CA GLY A 542 5.18 -19.41 26.98
C GLY A 542 5.67 -18.00 27.29
N GLY A 543 4.91 -16.97 26.87
CA GLY A 543 5.23 -15.57 27.12
C GLY A 543 6.31 -14.94 26.20
N VAL A 544 6.75 -15.66 25.15
CA VAL A 544 7.73 -15.14 24.17
C VAL A 544 7.04 -14.69 22.91
N ARG A 545 7.18 -13.41 22.57
CA ARG A 545 6.65 -12.86 21.33
C ARG A 545 7.45 -13.35 20.12
N ILE A 546 6.75 -13.92 19.13
CA ILE A 546 7.29 -14.44 17.88
C ILE A 546 6.51 -13.85 16.72
N GLY A 547 7.19 -13.14 15.84
CA GLY A 547 6.60 -12.63 14.60
C GLY A 547 6.33 -13.77 13.61
N THR A 548 5.16 -13.79 12.97
CA THR A 548 4.80 -14.83 12.01
C THR A 548 5.78 -14.91 10.84
N ALA A 549 6.32 -13.79 10.39
CA ALA A 549 7.32 -13.73 9.33
C ALA A 549 8.64 -14.43 9.71
N GLU A 550 8.98 -14.55 10.98
CA GLU A 550 10.19 -15.27 11.41
C GLU A 550 10.10 -16.76 11.08
N ILE A 551 8.89 -17.33 11.15
CA ILE A 551 8.63 -18.71 10.78
C ILE A 551 8.50 -18.86 9.26
N TYR A 552 7.76 -17.98 8.58
CA TYR A 552 7.59 -18.01 7.12
C TYR A 552 8.93 -18.06 6.39
N ARG A 553 9.88 -17.20 6.77
CA ARG A 553 11.22 -17.13 6.19
C ARG A 553 11.98 -18.47 6.22
N GLN A 554 11.74 -19.32 7.21
CA GLN A 554 12.43 -20.60 7.33
C GLN A 554 11.73 -21.71 6.55
N VAL A 555 10.41 -21.64 6.50
CA VAL A 555 9.57 -22.69 5.90
C VAL A 555 9.53 -22.55 4.38
N GLU A 556 9.40 -21.33 3.88
CA GLU A 556 9.24 -21.05 2.45
C GLU A 556 10.55 -21.14 1.64
N ARG A 557 11.69 -21.35 2.32
CA ARG A 557 12.98 -21.75 1.72
C ARG A 557 12.99 -23.20 1.20
N LEU A 558 12.11 -24.04 1.72
CA LEU A 558 12.07 -25.45 1.33
C LEU A 558 11.34 -25.56 -0.02
N GLU A 559 11.99 -26.20 -1.00
CA GLU A 559 11.46 -26.38 -2.35
C GLU A 559 10.11 -27.09 -2.39
N GLU A 560 9.85 -27.95 -1.39
CA GLU A 560 8.60 -28.67 -1.26
C GLU A 560 7.44 -27.82 -0.72
N VAL A 561 7.72 -26.63 -0.14
CA VAL A 561 6.69 -25.75 0.41
C VAL A 561 6.42 -24.61 -0.56
N GLN A 562 5.20 -24.55 -1.05
CA GLN A 562 4.76 -23.47 -1.91
C GLN A 562 4.46 -22.21 -1.09
N GLU A 563 3.73 -22.37 0.03
CA GLU A 563 3.31 -21.29 0.92
C GLU A 563 3.05 -21.81 2.33
N SER A 564 3.01 -20.89 3.29
CA SER A 564 2.73 -21.25 4.67
C SER A 564 1.91 -20.18 5.40
N ILE A 565 1.15 -20.61 6.42
CA ILE A 565 0.49 -19.73 7.38
C ILE A 565 0.65 -20.30 8.78
N VAL A 566 1.04 -19.45 9.74
CA VAL A 566 1.21 -19.83 11.14
C VAL A 566 0.24 -19.05 12.02
N VAL A 567 -0.35 -19.73 12.97
CA VAL A 567 -1.28 -19.14 13.93
C VAL A 567 -1.04 -19.68 15.34
N GLY A 568 -1.36 -18.86 16.34
CA GLY A 568 -1.42 -19.31 17.72
C GLY A 568 -2.76 -20.00 18.01
N GLN A 569 -2.71 -21.24 18.50
CA GLN A 569 -3.89 -21.91 19.04
C GLN A 569 -3.86 -21.85 20.57
N GLU A 570 -4.95 -21.40 21.18
CA GLU A 570 -5.14 -21.50 22.63
C GLU A 570 -5.21 -22.97 23.03
N TRP A 571 -4.28 -23.41 23.87
CA TRP A 571 -4.12 -24.80 24.25
C TRP A 571 -3.50 -24.93 25.64
N ASP A 572 -4.16 -25.67 26.52
CA ASP A 572 -3.64 -26.01 27.88
C ASP A 572 -3.19 -24.76 28.67
N ASN A 573 -4.03 -23.71 28.68
CA ASN A 573 -3.78 -22.41 29.33
C ASN A 573 -2.55 -21.64 28.79
N ASP A 574 -2.08 -21.97 27.59
CA ASP A 574 -1.01 -21.28 26.88
C ASP A 574 -1.36 -21.16 25.38
N VAL A 575 -0.44 -20.67 24.57
CA VAL A 575 -0.55 -20.62 23.13
C VAL A 575 0.42 -21.61 22.50
N ARG A 576 -0.08 -22.55 21.69
CA ARG A 576 0.79 -23.38 20.87
C ARG A 576 0.85 -22.88 19.43
N VAL A 577 2.02 -22.96 18.84
CA VAL A 577 2.25 -22.59 17.45
C VAL A 577 1.75 -23.70 16.54
N VAL A 578 0.88 -23.35 15.59
CA VAL A 578 0.36 -24.24 14.54
C VAL A 578 0.74 -23.69 13.18
N LEU A 579 1.46 -24.48 12.41
CA LEU A 579 1.86 -24.16 11.04
C LEU A 579 1.02 -24.97 10.05
N PHE A 580 0.45 -24.28 9.07
CA PHE A 580 -0.16 -24.90 7.91
C PHE A 580 0.71 -24.63 6.68
N VAL A 581 0.87 -25.62 5.82
CA VAL A 581 1.67 -25.53 4.59
C VAL A 581 0.85 -25.94 3.37
N VAL A 582 1.04 -25.22 2.29
CA VAL A 582 0.66 -25.62 0.94
C VAL A 582 1.91 -26.21 0.29
N LEU A 583 1.82 -27.43 -0.21
CA LEU A 583 2.95 -28.11 -0.80
C LEU A 583 2.98 -27.97 -2.33
N THR A 584 4.17 -28.05 -2.90
CA THR A 584 4.33 -28.10 -4.36
C THR A 584 3.70 -29.36 -4.92
N SER A 585 3.23 -29.30 -6.18
CA SER A 585 2.53 -30.40 -6.84
C SER A 585 3.35 -31.69 -6.81
N GLY A 586 2.72 -32.79 -6.37
CA GLY A 586 3.36 -34.10 -6.26
C GLY A 586 4.12 -34.35 -4.96
N THR A 587 4.19 -33.37 -4.07
CA THR A 587 4.79 -33.51 -2.73
C THR A 587 3.75 -33.96 -1.71
N VAL A 588 4.16 -34.72 -0.71
CA VAL A 588 3.33 -35.20 0.40
C VAL A 588 3.98 -34.77 1.72
N LEU A 589 3.19 -34.30 2.66
CA LEU A 589 3.66 -33.94 4.00
C LEU A 589 4.01 -35.18 4.82
N SER A 590 5.17 -35.75 4.52
CA SER A 590 5.73 -36.90 5.24
C SER A 590 6.32 -36.48 6.60
N ASP A 591 6.54 -37.46 7.49
CA ASP A 591 7.23 -37.21 8.77
C ASP A 591 8.67 -36.69 8.58
N ASN A 592 9.32 -37.11 7.50
CA ASN A 592 10.63 -36.57 7.11
C ASN A 592 10.53 -35.06 6.75
N LEU A 593 9.55 -34.66 5.94
CA LEU A 593 9.36 -33.25 5.59
C LEU A 593 8.99 -32.41 6.80
N ARG A 594 8.11 -32.91 7.70
CA ARG A 594 7.82 -32.26 8.98
C ARG A 594 9.08 -32.07 9.83
N ALA A 595 9.93 -33.07 9.90
CA ALA A 595 11.20 -32.97 10.63
C ALA A 595 12.15 -31.95 10.01
N ARG A 596 12.24 -31.89 8.69
CA ARG A 596 13.06 -30.90 7.97
C ARG A 596 12.54 -29.48 8.20
N ILE A 597 11.23 -29.25 8.12
CA ILE A 597 10.59 -27.96 8.43
C ILE A 597 10.92 -27.56 9.88
N ALA A 598 10.71 -28.47 10.84
CA ALA A 598 10.99 -28.20 12.26
C ALA A 598 12.49 -27.90 12.51
N ASN A 599 13.39 -28.61 11.82
CA ASN A 599 14.83 -28.38 11.94
C ASN A 599 15.24 -27.05 11.29
N ALA A 600 14.73 -26.72 10.10
CA ALA A 600 14.99 -25.45 9.44
C ALA A 600 14.60 -24.27 10.34
N ILE A 601 13.44 -24.34 11.00
CA ILE A 601 13.02 -23.33 11.98
C ILE A 601 13.95 -23.33 13.18
N ARG A 602 14.25 -24.49 13.78
CA ARG A 602 15.07 -24.59 15.00
C ARG A 602 16.49 -24.09 14.82
N GLU A 603 17.10 -24.39 13.68
CA GLU A 603 18.50 -24.04 13.39
C GLU A 603 18.68 -22.55 13.11
N ASN A 604 17.65 -21.90 12.53
CA ASN A 604 17.71 -20.50 12.11
C ASN A 604 16.95 -19.54 13.03
N THR A 605 16.26 -20.05 14.07
CA THR A 605 15.55 -19.26 15.08
C THR A 605 15.77 -19.87 16.48
N THR A 606 14.70 -20.06 17.25
CA THR A 606 14.80 -20.72 18.57
C THR A 606 13.88 -21.94 18.65
N PRO A 607 14.11 -22.87 19.60
CA PRO A 607 13.20 -23.99 19.82
C PRO A 607 11.73 -23.61 20.07
N ARG A 608 11.46 -22.37 20.51
CA ARG A 608 10.10 -21.85 20.76
C ARG A 608 9.34 -21.50 19.48
N HIS A 609 10.05 -21.24 18.39
CA HIS A 609 9.45 -20.99 17.07
C HIS A 609 8.97 -22.29 16.40
N VAL A 610 9.47 -23.45 16.86
CA VAL A 610 9.12 -24.73 16.25
C VAL A 610 7.65 -25.04 16.50
N PRO A 611 6.83 -25.20 15.43
CA PRO A 611 5.41 -25.46 15.58
C PRO A 611 5.14 -26.78 16.31
N ALA A 612 4.18 -26.75 17.23
CA ALA A 612 3.67 -27.96 17.88
C ALA A 612 2.91 -28.87 16.90
N LYS A 613 2.34 -28.28 15.85
CA LYS A 613 1.64 -28.99 14.78
C LYS A 613 2.07 -28.39 13.43
N ILE A 614 2.35 -29.28 12.45
CA ILE A 614 2.60 -28.94 11.04
C ILE A 614 1.60 -29.73 10.22
N LEU A 615 0.70 -29.02 9.53
CA LEU A 615 -0.45 -29.59 8.84
C LEU A 615 -0.49 -29.09 7.38
N GLU A 616 -0.95 -29.95 6.49
CA GLU A 616 -1.14 -29.60 5.08
C GLU A 616 -2.54 -29.03 4.85
N VAL A 617 -2.61 -28.01 3.98
CA VAL A 617 -3.85 -27.44 3.47
C VAL A 617 -3.74 -27.23 1.96
N PRO A 618 -4.88 -27.27 1.22
CA PRO A 618 -4.85 -27.10 -0.22
C PRO A 618 -4.55 -25.66 -0.65
N ASP A 619 -4.91 -24.68 0.17
CA ASP A 619 -4.73 -23.26 -0.11
C ASP A 619 -4.75 -22.43 1.19
N ILE A 620 -4.22 -21.19 1.12
CA ILE A 620 -4.17 -20.24 2.23
C ILE A 620 -5.10 -19.06 1.93
N PRO A 621 -6.01 -18.68 2.85
CA PRO A 621 -6.92 -17.57 2.62
C PRO A 621 -6.18 -16.25 2.57
N ARG A 622 -6.60 -15.38 1.62
CA ARG A 622 -5.97 -14.09 1.33
C ARG A 622 -6.99 -13.02 1.09
N THR A 623 -6.60 -11.79 1.38
CA THR A 623 -7.35 -10.62 0.90
C THR A 623 -7.24 -10.51 -0.62
N LEU A 624 -8.12 -9.73 -1.24
CA LEU A 624 -8.06 -9.40 -2.67
C LEU A 624 -6.73 -8.73 -3.07
N SER A 625 -6.07 -8.04 -2.14
CA SER A 625 -4.71 -7.51 -2.31
C SER A 625 -3.59 -8.52 -2.08
N GLY A 626 -3.91 -9.81 -1.89
CA GLY A 626 -2.95 -10.91 -1.72
C GLY A 626 -2.35 -11.06 -0.32
N LYS A 627 -2.80 -10.30 0.68
CA LYS A 627 -2.31 -10.40 2.06
C LYS A 627 -2.87 -11.65 2.75
N ILE A 628 -2.01 -12.37 3.50
CA ILE A 628 -2.41 -13.48 4.37
C ILE A 628 -3.26 -12.95 5.52
N VAL A 629 -4.23 -13.76 5.96
CA VAL A 629 -5.21 -13.38 6.99
C VAL A 629 -5.14 -14.32 8.20
N GLU A 630 -4.04 -14.22 8.97
CA GLU A 630 -3.77 -15.08 10.13
C GLU A 630 -4.92 -15.09 11.14
N LEU A 631 -5.52 -13.92 11.41
CA LEU A 631 -6.65 -13.83 12.35
C LEU A 631 -7.89 -14.57 11.88
N ALA A 632 -8.18 -14.57 10.58
CA ALA A 632 -9.29 -15.35 10.03
C ALA A 632 -9.05 -16.85 10.20
N VAL A 633 -7.80 -17.32 9.98
CA VAL A 633 -7.42 -18.72 10.20
C VAL A 633 -7.44 -19.05 11.69
N ARG A 634 -6.95 -18.16 12.56
CA ARG A 634 -7.05 -18.35 14.02
C ARG A 634 -8.51 -18.51 14.47
N ASN A 635 -9.42 -17.67 13.98
CA ASN A 635 -10.83 -17.78 14.28
C ASN A 635 -11.42 -19.09 13.72
N ALA A 636 -11.03 -19.51 12.50
CA ALA A 636 -11.49 -20.76 11.89
C ALA A 636 -11.13 -21.98 12.74
N ILE A 637 -9.88 -22.07 13.22
CA ILE A 637 -9.43 -23.22 14.03
C ILE A 637 -10.10 -23.26 15.42
N HIS A 638 -10.51 -22.10 15.95
CA HIS A 638 -11.23 -22.01 17.23
C HIS A 638 -12.75 -22.09 17.09
N GLY A 639 -13.29 -22.23 15.86
CA GLY A 639 -14.74 -22.24 15.62
C GLY A 639 -15.43 -20.91 15.91
N GLN A 640 -14.68 -19.82 15.92
CA GLN A 640 -15.19 -18.47 16.12
C GLN A 640 -15.75 -17.88 14.81
N PRO A 641 -16.70 -16.95 14.88
CA PRO A 641 -17.23 -16.29 13.69
C PRO A 641 -16.12 -15.58 12.90
N ILE A 642 -16.09 -15.82 11.58
CA ILE A 642 -15.20 -15.13 10.66
C ILE A 642 -16.05 -14.07 9.96
N LYS A 643 -15.64 -12.81 10.11
CA LYS A 643 -16.28 -11.66 9.49
C LYS A 643 -15.52 -11.26 8.22
N ASN A 644 -16.19 -10.53 7.31
CA ASN A 644 -15.59 -10.01 6.07
C ASN A 644 -15.01 -11.07 5.13
N THR A 645 -15.62 -12.23 5.03
CA THR A 645 -15.20 -13.27 4.07
C THR A 645 -15.24 -12.80 2.63
N ASP A 646 -16.11 -11.84 2.30
CA ASP A 646 -16.24 -11.24 0.97
C ASP A 646 -15.04 -10.34 0.57
N ALA A 647 -14.19 -10.00 1.53
CA ALA A 647 -12.92 -9.31 1.27
C ALA A 647 -11.76 -10.28 0.95
N LEU A 648 -12.04 -11.58 0.96
CA LEU A 648 -11.06 -12.61 0.62
C LEU A 648 -11.14 -12.97 -0.86
N ALA A 649 -9.98 -13.18 -1.47
CA ALA A 649 -9.88 -13.65 -2.84
C ALA A 649 -10.31 -15.13 -2.97
N ASN A 650 -10.15 -15.92 -1.90
CA ASN A 650 -10.43 -17.35 -1.85
C ASN A 650 -11.06 -17.75 -0.50
N PRO A 651 -12.28 -17.26 -0.18
CA PRO A 651 -12.91 -17.53 1.11
C PRO A 651 -13.15 -19.02 1.38
N GLU A 652 -13.31 -19.84 0.35
CA GLU A 652 -13.44 -21.29 0.42
C GLU A 652 -12.20 -21.96 1.06
N ALA A 653 -11.02 -21.36 0.96
CA ALA A 653 -9.81 -21.89 1.60
C ALA A 653 -9.96 -22.00 3.12
N LEU A 654 -10.80 -21.17 3.75
CA LEU A 654 -11.06 -21.22 5.19
C LEU A 654 -11.68 -22.55 5.67
N GLU A 655 -12.40 -23.26 4.79
CA GLU A 655 -13.02 -24.54 5.15
C GLU A 655 -11.99 -25.61 5.52
N ALA A 656 -10.80 -25.54 4.93
CA ALA A 656 -9.72 -26.49 5.23
C ALA A 656 -9.13 -26.34 6.64
N PHE A 657 -9.43 -25.25 7.34
CA PHE A 657 -8.94 -24.98 8.71
C PHE A 657 -9.97 -25.32 9.80
N LYS A 658 -11.25 -25.44 9.43
CA LYS A 658 -12.35 -25.68 10.38
C LYS A 658 -12.40 -27.12 10.87
N GLY A 659 -12.65 -27.31 12.15
CA GLY A 659 -12.98 -28.61 12.74
C GLY A 659 -11.89 -29.68 12.66
N ARG A 660 -10.63 -29.29 12.47
CA ARG A 660 -9.47 -30.18 12.30
C ARG A 660 -9.28 -31.08 13.51
N GLN A 661 -9.30 -32.41 13.30
CA GLN A 661 -9.14 -33.37 14.40
C GLN A 661 -7.73 -33.33 14.99
N GLU A 662 -6.72 -33.07 14.16
CA GLU A 662 -5.31 -32.98 14.55
C GLU A 662 -5.04 -31.85 15.57
N LEU A 663 -5.91 -30.85 15.62
CA LEU A 663 -5.84 -29.73 16.56
C LEU A 663 -6.54 -30.02 17.92
N ARG A 664 -7.16 -31.17 18.06
CA ARG A 664 -7.84 -31.57 19.30
C ARG A 664 -6.93 -32.40 20.24
N THR A 665 -5.71 -32.68 19.78
CA THR A 665 -4.73 -33.51 20.53
C THR A 665 -3.43 -32.75 20.77
#